data_713662933228f2729e0245a90715863c
#
_entry.id   713662933228f2729e0245a90715863c
#
_cell.length_a   1.000
_cell.length_b   1.000
_cell.length_c   1.000
_cell.angle_alpha   90.00
_cell.angle_beta   90.00
_cell.angle_gamma   90.00
#
_symmetry.space_group_name_H-M   'P 1'
#
loop_
_entity.id
_entity.type
_entity.pdbx_description
1 polymer ?
#
loop_
_entity_poly.entity_id
_entity_poly.type
_entity_poly.pdbx_seq_one_letter_code
_entity_poly.pdbx_strand_id
1 'polypeptide(L)'
;MNKLNNIQNLVKDXXXVXKLLVLVXXFLFSESTXSQNNVERXNIGEIXVSGNTSFSPLTIITFSGXXEGDAISXPGEKLSNAIKKLWGSNLXSSVNVYXTKIXDGXINLEIELXDLPELTXLEISGVKKRKKEEIXKENKLQXGVKVTENLITTTKNYLEXKYRKKGFFNAKVIXNTEKVXDSTNKSKVKMTLDIXKGXXLKVNXIXFNGIXQLKSKTLEKAMXNTXRKKFYRLFKRSKYVPEDFKEDLLSLVDKYKENGXRDARIVSDTIENNNEXIDXSIDLIEGSKXTFGKIDYLGNSVYTXKQLNQIXSXKEGDTYXGVELEKKXAXXSDPDADDLSNLYQNXGYLFSSITPVEVNADGNIIDLEXRINEGKPAYFNKXSVVGNNKTNDHVIYREXRTRPGQXYSKANVFRSLREXGQLGFFDPQLXSPDFXNINPNDGTVDLEXTLVETGSSQIELQGGYGGGGXXGTIGLSFNNFSIKDIFKXEAXTPXPMGDGQRLALRLQASRFYTVNSFNFTEPWLGGKXPVQFSVQXSXTKXFMFXPYXXTADKSRYFNISGISVGXAXRLTVPDDYFTLSQFXGYQFXDLNEXNTGLFTFGXGSSXNLSYTIALSRNNTYTDPIYPTGGSNFSXSAKMTFPYSAFNDVDYKALKXEREGLVDDLAMNPNNTSAGERXAEXDQERYKWLEFYKXKFKGXWFTALTKKLVLRPSFEFGFLGAYXNDRGIIPFERFFLGGDGMGMYNLDGRENXPLRGYPNQSLSAQDGGSIYNKYSLELRYPXSLGEQAKIFALTFIEGGSSYNSFRDFDPFQLKRSAGXGVRLFMPQFGXLGIDFGXGFDPVPGQSTKHGWETHFIFGQNF
;
A
#
# COMPACT_ATOMS: atom_id res chain seq x y z
N MET A 1 15.41 71.48 51.52
CA MET A 1 14.96 70.52 52.51
C MET A 1 14.27 69.29 51.88
N ASN A 2 13.56 69.40 50.75
CA ASN A 2 12.91 68.25 50.15
C ASN A 2 13.84 67.17 49.52
N LYS A 3 15.09 67.61 49.11
CA LYS A 3 16.05 66.61 48.52
C LYS A 3 16.73 65.74 49.56
N LEU A 4 16.90 66.25 50.80
CA LEU A 4 17.49 65.47 51.87
C LEU A 4 16.51 64.40 52.44
N ASN A 5 15.26 64.75 52.50
CA ASN A 5 14.26 63.83 52.97
C ASN A 5 14.08 62.65 52.00
N ASN A 6 14.21 62.87 50.68
CA ASN A 6 14.13 61.81 49.69
C ASN A 6 15.31 60.84 49.72
N ILE A 7 16.52 61.41 50.07
CA ILE A 7 17.74 60.58 50.22
C ILE A 7 17.66 59.72 51.51
N GLN A 8 17.09 60.29 52.59
CA GLN A 8 16.88 59.54 53.81
C GLN A 8 15.90 58.41 53.66
N ASN A 9 14.81 58.63 52.88
CA ASN A 9 13.83 57.58 52.60
C ASN A 9 14.44 56.50 51.70
N LEU A 10 15.26 56.86 50.70
CA LEU A 10 15.93 55.95 49.82
C LEU A 10 16.93 55.08 50.60
N VAL A 11 17.66 55.71 51.61
CA VAL A 11 18.63 54.98 52.46
C VAL A 11 17.87 54.06 53.44
N LYS A 12 16.71 54.42 53.87
CA LYS A 12 15.85 53.53 54.70
C LYS A 12 15.34 52.34 53.89
N ASP A 13 14.93 52.63 52.71
CA ASP A 13 14.50 51.56 51.79
C ASP A 13 15.66 50.63 51.39
N UNK A 14 16.76 51.19 51.44
CA UNK A 14 17.90 50.53 51.21
C UNK A 14 18.36 49.66 52.28
N UNK A 15 18.08 50.18 53.30
CA UNK A 15 18.31 49.47 54.35
C UNK A 15 17.49 48.33 54.50
N UNK A 16 16.53 48.45 54.03
CA UNK A 16 15.56 47.53 54.04
C UNK A 16 15.80 46.44 53.18
N VAL A 17 15.95 46.67 51.96
CA VAL A 17 16.35 45.70 50.95
C VAL A 17 17.59 44.90 51.45
N UNK A 18 18.33 45.65 52.12
CA UNK A 18 19.48 45.09 52.57
C UNK A 18 19.26 44.12 53.63
N LYS A 19 18.40 44.34 54.40
CA LYS A 19 17.99 43.46 55.49
C LYS A 19 17.23 42.22 54.91
N LEU A 20 16.39 42.44 53.89
CA LEU A 20 15.68 41.36 53.25
C LEU A 20 16.63 40.44 52.47
N LEU A 21 17.64 41.03 51.81
CA LEU A 21 18.66 40.26 51.10
C LEU A 21 19.55 39.47 52.07
N VAL A 22 19.85 40.02 53.23
CA VAL A 22 20.62 39.30 54.30
C VAL A 22 19.74 38.19 54.93
N LEU A 23 18.44 38.38 54.99
CA LEU A 23 17.51 37.38 55.48
C LEU A 23 17.31 36.25 54.45
N VAL A 24 17.27 36.60 53.22
CA VAL A 24 17.22 35.64 52.13
C VAL A 24 18.55 34.86 52.03
N UNK A 25 19.57 35.69 52.40
CA UNK A 25 20.78 35.11 52.46
C UNK A 25 21.01 34.25 53.56
N UNK A 26 20.51 34.55 54.33
CA UNK A 26 20.53 33.87 55.47
C UNK A 26 19.77 32.69 55.42
N PHE A 27 18.58 32.62 54.66
CA PHE A 27 17.73 31.49 54.46
C PHE A 27 18.35 30.50 53.46
N LEU A 28 19.02 30.97 52.44
CA LEU A 28 19.75 30.14 51.49
C LEU A 28 20.97 29.49 52.11
N PHE A 29 21.61 30.21 53.09
CA PHE A 29 22.74 29.65 53.83
C PHE A 29 22.29 28.73 54.96
N SER A 30 21.07 28.91 55.53
CA SER A 30 20.58 27.97 56.54
C SER A 30 20.12 26.65 55.96
N GLU A 31 19.76 26.62 54.63
CA GLU A 31 19.50 25.33 53.95
C GLU A 31 20.80 24.61 53.57
N SER A 32 21.96 25.31 53.59
CA SER A 32 23.24 24.66 53.29
C SER A 32 23.91 24.15 54.57
N THR A 33 23.27 24.35 55.79
CA THR A 33 23.65 23.49 56.94
C THR A 33 22.83 22.22 56.83
N UNK A 34 22.99 21.68 55.71
CA UNK A 34 22.56 20.47 55.59
C UNK A 34 23.16 19.76 56.56
N SER A 35 22.45 19.07 57.08
CA SER A 35 22.97 17.97 57.75
C SER A 35 24.12 17.44 56.91
N GLN A 36 25.31 17.69 57.38
CA GLN A 36 26.35 16.76 57.14
C GLN A 36 25.83 15.46 57.72
N ASN A 37 25.01 14.73 56.99
CA ASN A 37 24.99 13.30 57.17
C ASN A 37 26.45 12.93 56.95
N ASN A 38 27.15 12.61 58.01
CA ASN A 38 28.41 11.92 57.93
C ASN A 38 28.21 10.72 57.03
N VAL A 39 28.60 10.86 55.76
CA VAL A 39 28.62 9.80 54.79
C VAL A 39 29.74 8.91 55.28
N GLU A 40 29.41 7.95 56.19
CA GLU A 40 30.36 6.94 56.65
C GLU A 40 30.67 6.03 55.45
N ARG A 41 31.91 6.10 55.02
CA ARG A 41 32.42 5.12 54.10
C ARG A 41 32.68 3.81 54.81
N UNK A 42 31.95 2.80 54.46
CA UNK A 42 32.09 1.56 54.99
C UNK A 42 32.46 0.62 53.90
N ASN A 43 33.15 -0.38 54.17
CA ASN A 43 33.34 -1.46 53.19
C ASN A 43 32.24 -2.50 53.38
N ILE A 44 31.77 -3.08 52.29
CA ILE A 44 30.73 -4.11 52.34
C ILE A 44 31.34 -5.38 52.94
N GLY A 45 30.74 -5.86 54.03
CA GLY A 45 31.06 -7.15 54.61
C GLY A 45 30.26 -8.25 53.95
N GLU A 46 29.28 -8.83 54.66
CA GLU A 46 28.39 -9.85 54.07
C GLU A 46 27.18 -9.24 53.37
N ILE A 47 26.81 -9.86 52.29
CA ILE A 47 25.54 -9.48 51.62
C ILE A 47 24.58 -10.67 51.68
N UNK A 48 23.48 -10.41 52.27
CA UNK A 48 22.49 -11.37 52.40
C UNK A 48 21.37 -10.96 51.52
N VAL A 49 20.78 -12.08 50.97
CA VAL A 49 19.55 -11.93 50.20
C VAL A 49 18.38 -12.58 50.91
N SER A 50 17.30 -11.86 51.11
CA SER A 50 16.10 -12.33 51.80
C SER A 50 14.84 -11.97 51.01
N GLY A 51 13.70 -12.33 51.55
CA GLY A 51 12.41 -12.10 50.93
C GLY A 51 11.99 -13.28 50.06
N ASN A 52 10.87 -13.12 49.37
CA ASN A 52 10.29 -14.19 48.55
C ASN A 52 10.83 -14.11 47.12
N THR A 53 11.99 -14.71 46.88
CA THR A 53 12.62 -14.72 45.56
C THR A 53 13.04 -16.13 45.18
N SER A 54 12.89 -16.48 43.94
CA SER A 54 13.35 -17.75 43.36
C SER A 54 14.78 -17.67 42.85
N PHE A 55 15.37 -16.47 42.83
CA PHE A 55 16.73 -16.29 42.35
C PHE A 55 17.75 -16.65 43.43
N SER A 56 18.87 -17.20 43.02
CA SER A 56 19.92 -17.53 43.97
C SER A 56 20.51 -16.24 44.55
N PRO A 57 20.99 -16.29 45.82
CA PRO A 57 21.66 -15.12 46.38
C PRO A 57 22.82 -14.60 45.54
N LEU A 58 23.62 -15.49 45.00
CA LEU A 58 24.76 -15.10 44.15
C LEU A 58 24.30 -14.35 42.89
N THR A 59 23.21 -14.79 42.27
CA THR A 59 22.63 -14.12 41.08
C THR A 59 22.22 -12.70 41.41
N ILE A 60 21.52 -12.52 42.55
CA ILE A 60 21.06 -11.21 42.99
C ILE A 60 22.23 -10.28 43.32
N ILE A 61 23.22 -10.79 44.05
CA ILE A 61 24.40 -10.01 44.44
C ILE A 61 25.18 -9.58 43.20
N THR A 62 25.42 -10.50 42.27
CA THR A 62 26.12 -10.21 41.00
C THR A 62 25.38 -9.17 40.18
N PHE A 63 24.06 -9.31 40.05
CA PHE A 63 23.26 -8.39 39.26
C PHE A 63 23.19 -7.01 39.90
N SER A 64 23.22 -6.93 41.27
CA SER A 64 23.19 -5.65 41.97
C SER A 64 24.45 -4.82 41.72
N GLY A 65 25.60 -5.48 41.35
CA GLY A 65 26.90 -4.83 41.15
C GLY A 65 27.65 -4.62 42.49
N UNK A 66 27.15 -4.99 43.52
CA UNK A 66 27.79 -4.83 44.81
C UNK A 66 28.60 -6.11 45.13
N UNK A 67 29.66 -6.03 45.56
CA UNK A 67 30.58 -7.05 45.90
C UNK A 67 31.05 -6.83 47.32
N GLU A 68 31.43 -7.98 47.93
CA GLU A 68 32.02 -7.90 49.27
C GLU A 68 33.37 -7.22 49.20
N GLY A 69 33.67 -6.38 50.17
CA GLY A 69 34.90 -5.60 50.17
C GLY A 69 34.80 -4.25 49.44
N ASP A 70 33.74 -4.00 48.72
CA ASP A 70 33.55 -2.70 48.02
C ASP A 70 33.42 -1.57 49.04
N ALA A 71 34.03 -0.43 48.78
CA ALA A 71 33.84 0.81 49.53
C ALA A 71 32.53 1.45 49.08
N ILE A 72 31.65 1.70 50.07
CA ILE A 72 30.36 2.33 49.85
C ILE A 72 30.10 3.45 50.83
N SER A 73 29.22 4.34 50.48
CA SER A 73 28.65 5.40 51.32
C SER A 73 27.24 5.05 51.75
N UNK A 74 26.96 5.10 52.76
CA UNK A 74 25.65 4.79 53.15
C UNK A 74 25.03 5.98 53.70
N PRO A 75 24.17 6.65 53.07
CA PRO A 75 23.56 6.53 51.80
C PRO A 75 24.49 7.03 50.68
N GLY A 76 24.37 6.45 49.51
CA GLY A 76 25.24 6.83 48.46
C GLY A 76 24.86 6.28 47.09
N GLU A 77 25.59 6.72 46.08
CA GLU A 77 25.30 6.43 44.67
C GLU A 77 25.38 4.93 44.36
N LYS A 78 26.34 4.22 44.97
CA LYS A 78 26.54 2.79 44.70
C LYS A 78 25.35 1.93 45.15
N LEU A 79 24.76 2.25 46.30
CA LEU A 79 23.56 1.56 46.78
C LEU A 79 22.36 1.94 45.94
N SER A 80 22.24 3.21 45.58
CA SER A 80 21.17 3.71 44.70
C SER A 80 21.19 3.01 43.31
N ASN A 81 22.41 2.85 42.75
CA ASN A 81 22.60 2.17 41.47
C ASN A 81 22.28 0.68 41.56
N ALA A 82 22.62 0.04 42.68
CA ALA A 82 22.29 -1.37 42.93
C ALA A 82 20.75 -1.57 42.92
N ILE A 83 20.05 -0.68 43.63
CA ILE A 83 18.56 -0.71 43.66
C ILE A 83 18.00 -0.49 42.25
N LYS A 84 18.51 0.51 41.51
CA LYS A 84 18.08 0.80 40.13
C LYS A 84 18.32 -0.38 39.19
N LYS A 85 19.48 -1.07 39.32
CA LYS A 85 19.77 -2.24 38.50
C LYS A 85 18.79 -3.38 38.75
N LEU A 86 18.48 -3.64 40.03
CA LEU A 86 17.54 -4.69 40.42
C LEU A 86 16.12 -4.36 39.96
N TRP A 87 15.67 -3.09 40.08
CA TRP A 87 14.39 -2.64 39.56
C TRP A 87 14.36 -2.72 38.02
N GLY A 88 15.46 -2.36 37.38
CA GLY A 88 15.58 -2.34 35.93
C GLY A 88 15.52 -3.72 35.29
N SER A 89 15.70 -4.78 36.10
CA SER A 89 15.54 -6.16 35.60
C SER A 89 14.10 -6.50 35.25
N ASN A 90 13.12 -5.74 35.75
CA ASN A 90 11.68 -6.00 35.61
C ASN A 90 11.24 -7.34 36.15
N LEU A 91 12.02 -7.88 37.14
CA LEU A 91 11.73 -9.17 37.80
C LEU A 91 11.34 -9.01 39.26
N UNK A 92 11.52 -8.01 39.96
CA UNK A 92 11.29 -7.72 41.30
C UNK A 92 10.09 -6.85 41.39
N SER A 93 9.24 -7.18 42.26
CA SER A 93 8.11 -6.36 42.64
C SER A 93 8.43 -5.43 43.82
N SER A 94 9.42 -5.73 44.58
CA SER A 94 9.96 -4.83 45.60
C SER A 94 11.44 -5.08 45.77
N VAL A 95 12.20 -4.02 46.05
CA VAL A 95 13.63 -4.06 46.30
C VAL A 95 13.91 -3.14 47.50
N ASN A 96 14.40 -3.72 48.60
CA ASN A 96 14.82 -2.95 49.76
C ASN A 96 16.24 -3.40 50.13
N VAL A 97 17.08 -2.45 50.52
CA VAL A 97 18.43 -2.72 51.01
C VAL A 97 18.55 -2.17 52.42
N TYR A 98 18.91 -3.05 53.35
CA TYR A 98 19.02 -2.73 54.75
C TYR A 98 20.45 -2.89 55.27
N UNK A 99 21.00 -2.27 55.96
CA UNK A 99 22.11 -2.34 56.59
C UNK A 99 21.85 -3.06 57.81
N THR A 100 22.24 -4.14 58.05
CA THR A 100 21.97 -5.06 59.18
C THR A 100 22.96 -5.00 60.28
N LYS A 101 24.21 -4.70 60.02
CA LYS A 101 25.28 -4.65 61.09
C LYS A 101 26.38 -3.72 60.58
N ILE A 102 26.77 -2.80 61.46
CA ILE A 102 27.90 -1.90 61.22
C ILE A 102 28.91 -2.13 62.40
N UNK A 103 30.06 -2.51 61.87
CA UNK A 103 31.09 -2.73 62.84
C UNK A 103 32.41 -2.66 62.18
N ASP A 104 33.41 -2.08 62.87
CA ASP A 104 34.80 -2.01 62.39
C ASP A 104 35.00 -1.60 60.93
N GLY A 105 34.18 -0.71 60.53
CA GLY A 105 34.25 -0.26 59.14
C GLY A 105 33.55 -1.22 58.11
N UNK A 106 32.90 -2.21 58.35
CA UNK A 106 32.22 -3.10 57.52
C UNK A 106 30.83 -2.88 57.79
N ILE A 107 30.19 -2.95 56.74
CA ILE A 107 28.74 -2.89 56.80
C ILE A 107 28.14 -4.13 56.10
N ASN A 108 27.27 -4.83 56.83
CA ASN A 108 26.54 -5.97 56.25
C ASN A 108 25.25 -5.45 55.60
N LEU A 109 24.97 -5.93 54.45
CA LEU A 109 23.77 -5.52 53.68
C LEU A 109 22.82 -6.69 53.57
N GLU A 110 21.53 -6.40 53.64
CA GLU A 110 20.47 -7.37 53.33
C GLU A 110 19.66 -6.79 52.15
N ILE A 111 19.65 -7.53 51.04
CA ILE A 111 18.83 -7.19 49.87
C ILE A 111 17.55 -8.02 49.99
N GLU A 112 16.44 -7.37 50.25
CA GLU A 112 15.13 -8.01 50.38
C GLU A 112 14.33 -7.79 49.10
N LEU A 113 13.99 -8.90 48.47
CA LEU A 113 13.29 -8.87 47.20
C LEU A 113 11.98 -9.64 47.23
N UNK A 114 11.15 -9.25 46.48
CA UNK A 114 10.03 -9.96 46.15
C UNK A 114 9.97 -10.04 44.71
N ASP A 115 9.83 -11.22 44.21
CA ASP A 115 9.71 -11.45 42.75
C ASP A 115 8.35 -10.99 42.25
N LEU A 116 8.29 -10.53 41.01
CA LEU A 116 7.04 -10.33 40.34
C LEU A 116 6.36 -11.69 40.12
N PRO A 117 5.06 -11.77 40.34
CA PRO A 117 4.37 -13.04 40.14
C PRO A 117 4.37 -13.46 38.70
N GLU A 118 4.51 -14.76 38.47
CA GLU A 118 4.36 -15.37 37.13
C GLU A 118 2.93 -15.82 36.93
N LEU A 119 2.40 -15.62 35.71
CA LEU A 119 1.08 -16.06 35.33
C LEU A 119 1.09 -17.58 35.07
N THR A 120 0.26 -18.32 35.81
CA THR A 120 0.14 -19.78 35.66
C THR A 120 -1.19 -20.24 35.07
N UNK A 121 -2.27 -19.34 35.26
CA UNK A 121 -3.53 -19.66 34.76
C UNK A 121 -4.21 -18.39 34.36
N LEU A 122 -4.83 -18.59 33.28
CA LEU A 122 -5.67 -17.47 32.83
C LEU A 122 -7.09 -17.96 32.55
N GLU A 123 -8.05 -17.37 33.26
CA GLU A 123 -9.48 -17.60 32.96
C GLU A 123 -10.07 -16.31 32.41
N ILE A 124 -10.76 -16.43 31.28
CA ILE A 124 -11.46 -15.32 30.64
C ILE A 124 -12.93 -15.69 30.55
N SER A 125 -13.80 -14.78 31.03
CA SER A 125 -15.25 -14.99 30.97
C SER A 125 -15.92 -13.81 30.27
N GLY A 126 -17.11 -14.05 29.75
CA GLY A 126 -17.90 -13.04 29.07
C GLY A 126 -17.69 -12.97 27.56
N VAL A 127 -16.89 -13.86 26.98
CA VAL A 127 -16.63 -13.92 25.53
C VAL A 127 -16.58 -15.36 25.06
N LYS A 128 -16.77 -15.57 23.76
CA LYS A 128 -16.69 -16.89 23.13
C LYS A 128 -15.27 -17.44 23.13
N LYS A 129 -15.13 -18.75 23.08
CA LYS A 129 -13.84 -19.46 23.15
C LYS A 129 -12.81 -18.95 22.13
N ARG A 130 -13.25 -18.69 20.91
CA ARG A 130 -12.36 -18.15 19.84
C ARG A 130 -11.77 -16.79 20.24
N LYS A 131 -12.59 -15.96 20.86
CA LYS A 131 -12.16 -14.62 21.32
C LYS A 131 -11.20 -14.71 22.51
N LYS A 132 -11.33 -15.72 23.36
CA LYS A 132 -10.39 -15.92 24.48
C LYS A 132 -8.97 -16.13 23.99
N GLU A 133 -8.78 -16.93 22.94
CA GLU A 133 -7.46 -17.20 22.34
C GLU A 133 -6.88 -15.91 21.74
N GLU A 134 -7.70 -15.12 21.08
CA GLU A 134 -7.31 -13.83 20.50
C GLU A 134 -6.85 -12.86 21.59
N ILE A 135 -7.54 -12.79 22.70
CA ILE A 135 -7.21 -11.94 23.86
C ILE A 135 -5.86 -12.36 24.49
N UNK A 136 -5.79 -13.40 24.76
CA UNK A 136 -4.63 -13.94 25.23
C UNK A 136 -3.47 -13.55 24.45
N LYS A 137 -3.50 -13.73 23.05
CA LYS A 137 -2.44 -13.42 22.11
C LYS A 137 -2.17 -11.92 22.00
N GLU A 138 -3.23 -11.12 21.83
CA GLU A 138 -3.10 -9.65 21.66
C GLU A 138 -2.49 -8.96 22.89
N ASN A 139 -2.73 -9.48 24.08
CA ASN A 139 -2.27 -8.88 25.34
C ASN A 139 -1.05 -9.59 25.92
N LYS A 140 -0.49 -10.55 25.18
CA LYS A 140 0.72 -11.29 25.58
C LYS A 140 0.57 -11.97 26.94
N LEU A 141 -0.60 -12.57 27.20
CA LEU A 141 -0.94 -13.24 28.45
C LEU A 141 -0.62 -14.74 28.38
N GLN A 142 0.63 -15.00 28.24
CA GLN A 142 1.12 -16.39 28.14
C GLN A 142 1.57 -16.93 29.46
N UNK A 143 1.44 -17.98 29.78
CA UNK A 143 1.92 -18.62 30.94
C UNK A 143 3.33 -18.30 31.13
N GLY A 144 3.72 -18.03 32.18
CA GLY A 144 5.05 -17.67 32.61
C GLY A 144 5.40 -16.19 32.50
N VAL A 145 4.52 -15.38 31.97
CA VAL A 145 4.78 -13.94 31.86
C VAL A 145 4.71 -13.28 33.26
N LYS A 146 5.55 -12.29 33.52
CA LYS A 146 5.53 -11.55 34.78
C LYS A 146 4.33 -10.62 34.85
N VAL A 147 3.56 -10.70 35.91
CA VAL A 147 2.33 -9.94 36.09
C VAL A 147 2.64 -8.68 36.89
N THR A 148 2.59 -7.53 36.20
CA THR A 148 2.79 -6.21 36.81
C THR A 148 1.46 -5.48 36.90
N GLU A 149 1.38 -4.44 37.72
CA GLU A 149 0.21 -3.55 37.76
C GLU A 149 0.03 -2.89 36.42
N ASN A 150 1.13 -2.59 35.74
CA ASN A 150 1.07 -2.02 34.38
C ASN A 150 0.43 -2.99 33.39
N LEU A 151 0.77 -4.27 33.46
CA LEU A 151 0.17 -5.30 32.57
C LEU A 151 -1.33 -5.40 32.83
N ILE A 152 -1.74 -5.40 34.10
CA ILE A 152 -3.17 -5.48 34.47
C ILE A 152 -3.92 -4.27 33.91
N THR A 153 -3.40 -3.06 34.17
CA THR A 153 -4.03 -1.81 33.75
C THR A 153 -4.07 -1.69 32.21
N THR A 154 -2.98 -2.04 31.54
CA THR A 154 -2.88 -1.97 30.06
C THR A 154 -3.85 -2.95 29.44
N THR A 155 -3.94 -4.18 29.94
CA THR A 155 -4.88 -5.21 29.46
C THR A 155 -6.33 -4.74 29.63
N LYS A 156 -6.66 -4.25 30.82
CA LYS A 156 -8.00 -3.73 31.12
C LYS A 156 -8.37 -2.60 30.16
N ASN A 157 -7.49 -1.62 30.03
CA ASN A 157 -7.77 -0.44 29.21
C ASN A 157 -7.86 -0.79 27.72
N TYR A 158 -7.00 -1.68 27.25
CA TYR A 158 -7.03 -2.15 25.87
C TYR A 158 -8.36 -2.84 25.55
N LEU A 159 -8.81 -3.75 26.41
CA LEU A 159 -10.04 -4.50 26.20
C LEU A 159 -11.28 -3.61 26.29
N GLU A 160 -11.28 -2.68 27.23
CA GLU A 160 -12.37 -1.68 27.35
C GLU A 160 -12.46 -0.79 26.11
N UNK A 161 -11.55 -0.48 25.70
CA UNK A 161 -11.37 0.29 24.57
C UNK A 161 -11.78 -0.38 23.37
N LYS A 162 -11.39 -1.60 23.24
CA LYS A 162 -11.78 -2.47 22.12
C LYS A 162 -13.30 -2.68 22.06
N TYR A 163 -13.89 -3.00 23.21
CA TYR A 163 -15.33 -3.24 23.27
C TYR A 163 -16.14 -1.95 23.13
N ARG A 164 -15.64 -0.81 23.60
CA ARG A 164 -16.31 0.47 23.38
C ARG A 164 -16.33 0.82 21.89
N LYS A 165 -15.25 0.53 21.16
CA LYS A 165 -15.21 0.74 19.69
C LYS A 165 -16.20 -0.15 18.94
N LYS A 166 -16.57 -1.29 19.54
CA LYS A 166 -17.59 -2.17 18.99
C LYS A 166 -19.02 -1.76 19.37
N GLY A 167 -19.19 -0.68 20.11
CA GLY A 167 -20.48 -0.14 20.51
C GLY A 167 -20.92 -0.51 21.92
N PHE A 168 -20.07 -1.17 22.69
CA PHE A 168 -20.38 -1.55 24.07
C PHE A 168 -19.88 -0.43 25.01
N PHE A 169 -20.68 0.64 25.10
CA PHE A 169 -20.34 1.87 25.82
C PHE A 169 -20.00 1.61 27.31
N ASN A 170 -20.75 0.69 27.95
CA ASN A 170 -20.59 0.39 29.35
C ASN A 170 -19.70 -0.81 29.61
N ALA A 171 -18.90 -1.22 28.64
CA ALA A 171 -18.01 -2.35 28.81
C ALA A 171 -17.03 -2.13 29.94
N LYS A 172 -16.96 -3.10 30.84
CA LYS A 172 -16.04 -3.10 31.98
C LYS A 172 -15.27 -4.41 31.97
N VAL A 173 -13.97 -4.34 32.27
CA VAL A 173 -13.10 -5.48 32.39
C VAL A 173 -12.53 -5.49 33.82
N ILE A 174 -12.72 -6.59 34.55
CA ILE A 174 -12.22 -6.75 35.89
C ILE A 174 -11.09 -7.78 35.89
N UNK A 175 -10.01 -7.48 36.11
CA UNK A 175 -8.92 -8.26 36.15
C UNK A 175 -8.55 -8.50 37.53
N ASN A 176 -8.60 -9.68 38.04
CA ASN A 176 -8.26 -10.15 39.39
C ASN A 176 -7.12 -11.14 39.31
N THR A 177 -6.24 -11.08 40.32
CA THR A 177 -5.16 -12.06 40.44
C THR A 177 -5.27 -12.75 41.80
N GLU A 178 -5.05 -14.07 41.85
CA GLU A 178 -5.00 -14.87 43.05
C GLU A 178 -3.66 -15.58 43.14
N LYS A 179 -3.05 -15.55 44.33
CA LYS A 179 -1.82 -16.31 44.56
C LYS A 179 -2.11 -17.81 44.50
N VAL A 180 -1.17 -18.52 43.96
CA VAL A 180 -1.25 -19.98 43.85
C VAL A 180 -0.17 -20.62 44.70
N UNK A 181 -0.45 -21.25 45.40
CA UNK A 181 0.41 -21.85 46.21
C UNK A 181 1.23 -22.76 45.42
N ASP A 182 2.42 -22.81 45.61
CA ASP A 182 3.37 -23.65 44.90
C ASP A 182 4.49 -24.08 45.84
N SER A 183 4.85 -25.36 45.77
CA SER A 183 5.93 -25.96 46.58
C SER A 183 7.34 -25.51 46.15
N THR A 184 7.47 -24.78 45.01
CA THR A 184 8.79 -24.37 44.50
C THR A 184 9.22 -22.98 44.96
N ASN A 185 8.49 -22.33 45.85
CA ASN A 185 8.75 -20.99 46.37
C ASN A 185 8.71 -19.88 45.26
N LYS A 186 8.27 -20.19 44.11
CA LYS A 186 8.06 -19.17 43.06
C LYS A 186 6.72 -18.44 43.31
N SER A 187 6.77 -17.14 43.16
CA SER A 187 5.54 -16.34 43.26
C SER A 187 4.72 -16.58 41.95
N LYS A 188 3.58 -17.23 42.11
CA LYS A 188 2.70 -17.59 40.97
C LYS A 188 1.31 -17.07 41.23
N VAL A 189 0.65 -16.61 40.17
CA VAL A 189 -0.73 -16.10 40.24
C VAL A 189 -1.57 -16.69 39.12
N LYS A 190 -2.86 -16.82 39.43
CA LYS A 190 -3.92 -17.08 38.46
C LYS A 190 -4.59 -15.74 38.16
N MET A 191 -4.76 -15.42 36.89
CA MET A 191 -5.46 -14.21 36.48
C MET A 191 -6.87 -14.55 35.99
N THR A 192 -7.84 -13.79 36.44
CA THR A 192 -9.23 -13.90 35.97
C THR A 192 -9.58 -12.58 35.30
N LEU A 193 -9.99 -12.66 34.03
CA LEU A 193 -10.51 -11.52 33.25
C LEU A 193 -12.01 -11.73 33.10
N ASP A 194 -12.79 -10.89 33.71
CA ASP A 194 -14.26 -10.87 33.56
C ASP A 194 -14.63 -9.70 32.67
N ILE A 195 -15.21 -10.01 31.57
CA ILE A 195 -15.56 -8.99 30.56
C ILE A 195 -17.06 -8.79 30.51
N UNK A 196 -17.45 -7.77 30.91
CA UNK A 196 -18.72 -7.42 30.96
C UNK A 196 -18.98 -6.39 29.95
N LYS A 197 -19.33 -6.87 28.83
CA LYS A 197 -19.59 -6.02 27.65
C LYS A 197 -20.79 -5.06 27.85
N GLY A 198 -21.81 -5.55 28.49
CA GLY A 198 -23.07 -4.79 28.53
C GLY A 198 -23.79 -4.83 27.18
N UNK A 199 -24.64 -3.89 26.95
CA UNK A 199 -25.38 -3.87 25.75
C UNK A 199 -24.66 -3.04 24.72
N UNK A 200 -24.88 -3.24 23.59
CA UNK A 200 -24.46 -2.53 22.58
C UNK A 200 -25.27 -1.36 22.61
N LEU A 201 -24.79 -0.30 22.74
CA LEU A 201 -25.54 0.95 22.74
C LEU A 201 -25.53 1.59 21.36
N LYS A 202 -26.71 1.82 20.86
CA LYS A 202 -26.92 2.39 19.52
C LYS A 202 -27.44 3.83 19.61
N VAL A 203 -27.07 4.68 18.62
CA VAL A 203 -27.50 6.08 18.56
C VAL A 203 -28.92 6.13 18.05
N ASN A 204 -29.85 6.68 18.84
CA ASN A 204 -31.25 6.84 18.48
C ASN A 204 -31.55 8.24 17.97
N UNK A 205 -31.16 9.38 18.71
CA UNK A 205 -31.44 10.70 18.33
C UNK A 205 -30.22 11.52 18.53
N ILE A 206 -30.18 12.32 17.64
CA ILE A 206 -29.19 13.41 17.78
C ILE A 206 -29.86 14.76 17.66
N UNK A 207 -29.93 15.46 18.63
CA UNK A 207 -30.53 16.69 18.73
C UNK A 207 -29.52 17.77 18.71
N PHE A 208 -29.77 18.73 17.93
CA PHE A 208 -28.95 19.95 17.84
C PHE A 208 -29.74 21.14 18.31
N ASN A 209 -29.21 21.86 19.27
CA ASN A 209 -29.85 23.07 19.84
C ASN A 209 -29.00 24.30 19.45
N GLY A 210 -29.69 25.40 19.05
CA GLY A 210 -29.05 26.66 18.70
C GLY A 210 -28.72 26.78 17.21
N ILE A 211 -29.35 25.96 16.41
CA ILE A 211 -29.11 25.99 14.96
C ILE A 211 -30.19 26.75 14.20
N UNK A 212 -29.56 27.51 13.31
CA UNK A 212 -30.38 28.29 12.48
C UNK A 212 -29.89 28.37 11.09
N GLN A 213 -28.57 28.32 11.01
CA GLN A 213 -27.95 28.52 9.68
C GLN A 213 -27.77 27.20 8.92
N LEU A 214 -27.51 26.11 9.60
CA LEU A 214 -27.39 24.79 8.99
C LEU A 214 -28.54 23.91 9.50
N LYS A 215 -29.00 23.00 8.63
CA LYS A 215 -30.05 22.06 8.99
C LYS A 215 -29.48 20.89 9.80
N SER A 216 -30.32 20.31 10.68
CA SER A 216 -29.97 19.11 11.46
C SER A 216 -29.43 18.00 10.58
N LYS A 217 -30.04 17.78 9.44
CA LYS A 217 -29.65 16.73 8.49
C LYS A 217 -28.22 16.95 7.98
N THR A 218 -27.84 18.19 7.67
CA THR A 218 -26.47 18.54 7.25
C THR A 218 -25.47 18.28 8.35
N LEU A 219 -25.79 18.67 9.58
CA LEU A 219 -24.93 18.48 10.74
C LEU A 219 -24.77 16.98 11.06
N GLU A 220 -25.84 16.23 10.98
CA GLU A 220 -25.83 14.80 11.22
C GLU A 220 -24.96 14.06 10.19
N LYS A 221 -25.01 14.48 8.94
CA LYS A 221 -24.14 13.93 7.88
C LYS A 221 -22.67 14.23 8.12
N ALA A 222 -22.35 15.35 8.77
CA ALA A 222 -20.98 15.73 9.11
C ALA A 222 -20.38 14.82 10.19
N MET A 223 -21.25 14.11 10.96
CA MET A 223 -20.83 13.17 12.00
C MET A 223 -20.73 11.75 11.43
N UNK A 224 -19.85 11.71 10.85
CA UNK A 224 -19.59 10.57 10.11
C UNK A 224 -19.52 9.31 10.84
N ASN A 225 -18.96 9.31 12.01
CA ASN A 225 -18.74 8.11 12.82
C ASN A 225 -19.92 7.79 13.73
N THR A 226 -20.79 8.75 13.95
CA THR A 226 -21.95 8.63 14.86
C THR A 226 -23.27 8.71 14.09
N UNK A 227 -23.71 7.81 13.61
CA UNK A 227 -24.83 7.75 12.79
C UNK A 227 -25.99 7.20 13.52
N ARG A 228 -27.11 7.68 13.25
CA ARG A 228 -28.38 7.19 13.83
C ARG A 228 -28.80 5.87 13.19
N LYS A 229 -29.42 5.01 13.97
CA LYS A 229 -30.01 3.78 13.46
C LYS A 229 -31.20 4.12 12.55
N LYS A 230 -31.13 3.66 11.28
CA LYS A 230 -32.22 3.81 10.31
C LYS A 230 -32.35 2.51 9.52
N PHE A 231 -33.57 2.13 9.14
CA PHE A 231 -33.83 0.84 8.50
C PHE A 231 -33.11 0.67 7.14
N TYR A 232 -32.88 1.79 6.42
CA TYR A 232 -32.21 1.74 5.12
C TYR A 232 -30.67 1.79 5.22
N ARG A 233 -30.12 1.92 6.44
CA ARG A 233 -28.66 1.92 6.65
C ARG A 233 -28.17 0.53 7.04
N LEU A 234 -28.33 -0.41 6.12
CA LEU A 234 -28.00 -1.83 6.39
C LEU A 234 -26.52 -2.08 6.70
N PHE A 235 -25.65 -1.26 6.13
CA PHE A 235 -24.21 -1.47 6.25
C PHE A 235 -23.49 -0.43 7.11
N LYS A 236 -24.17 0.63 7.51
CA LYS A 236 -23.63 1.63 8.42
C LYS A 236 -23.96 1.25 9.87
N ARG A 237 -22.91 1.16 10.66
CA ARG A 237 -23.08 0.85 12.09
C ARG A 237 -23.58 2.08 12.83
N SER A 238 -24.62 1.92 13.65
CA SER A 238 -25.22 2.99 14.44
C SER A 238 -24.73 2.99 15.88
N LYS A 239 -23.63 2.33 16.17
CA LYS A 239 -23.06 2.21 17.51
C LYS A 239 -22.48 3.55 18.00
N TYR A 240 -22.51 3.72 19.32
CA TYR A 240 -21.93 4.88 19.96
C TYR A 240 -20.54 4.56 20.49
N VAL A 241 -19.52 5.30 20.05
CA VAL A 241 -18.14 5.18 20.49
C VAL A 241 -17.67 6.54 20.99
N PRO A 242 -17.33 6.71 22.28
CA PRO A 242 -17.02 8.04 22.82
C PRO A 242 -15.89 8.76 22.11
N GLU A 243 -14.84 8.04 21.72
CA GLU A 243 -13.69 8.63 21.03
C GLU A 243 -14.11 9.15 19.64
N ASP A 244 -14.92 8.38 18.92
CA ASP A 244 -15.46 8.77 17.61
C ASP A 244 -16.40 9.94 17.73
N PHE A 245 -17.20 10.00 18.80
CA PHE A 245 -18.12 11.11 19.07
C PHE A 245 -17.34 12.41 19.26
N LYS A 246 -16.20 12.38 19.97
CA LYS A 246 -15.35 13.57 20.13
C LYS A 246 -14.82 14.07 18.78
N GLU A 247 -14.39 13.15 17.91
CA GLU A 247 -13.97 13.51 16.54
C GLU A 247 -15.12 14.11 15.75
N ASP A 248 -16.33 13.57 15.91
CA ASP A 248 -17.51 14.07 15.22
C ASP A 248 -17.89 15.47 15.69
N LEU A 249 -17.70 15.79 16.97
CA LEU A 249 -17.91 17.15 17.48
C LEU A 249 -16.96 18.13 16.80
N LEU A 250 -15.70 17.75 16.60
CA LEU A 250 -14.73 18.57 15.85
C LEU A 250 -15.17 18.73 14.39
N SER A 251 -15.73 17.68 13.80
CA SER A 251 -16.24 17.70 12.42
C SER A 251 -17.43 18.64 12.27
N LEU A 252 -18.26 18.79 13.30
CA LEU A 252 -19.37 19.75 13.30
C LEU A 252 -18.84 21.18 13.24
N VAL A 253 -17.83 21.50 14.04
CA VAL A 253 -17.19 22.82 14.02
C VAL A 253 -16.58 23.08 12.65
N ASP A 254 -15.91 22.10 12.07
CA ASP A 254 -15.33 22.18 10.72
C ASP A 254 -16.41 22.43 9.67
N LYS A 255 -17.58 21.79 9.80
CA LYS A 255 -18.69 21.99 8.87
C LYS A 255 -19.19 23.44 8.92
N TYR A 256 -19.27 24.03 10.12
CA TYR A 256 -19.61 25.43 10.26
C TYR A 256 -18.53 26.35 9.66
N LYS A 257 -17.25 26.01 9.88
CA LYS A 257 -16.13 26.75 9.28
C LYS A 257 -16.15 26.71 7.76
N GLU A 258 -16.55 25.60 7.16
CA GLU A 258 -16.72 25.47 5.70
C GLU A 258 -17.80 26.42 5.17
N ASN A 259 -18.80 26.73 5.97
CA ASN A 259 -19.94 27.60 5.60
C ASN A 259 -19.77 29.01 6.08
N GLY A 260 -18.62 29.41 6.61
CA GLY A 260 -18.28 30.77 7.02
C GLY A 260 -18.55 31.07 8.53
N UNK A 261 -18.93 30.28 9.22
CA UNK A 261 -19.12 30.40 10.47
C UNK A 261 -17.91 30.21 11.23
N ARG A 262 -17.00 31.03 11.18
CA ARG A 262 -15.68 30.98 11.81
C ARG A 262 -15.76 30.82 13.33
N ASP A 263 -16.70 31.48 13.96
CA ASP A 263 -16.79 31.55 15.41
C ASP A 263 -17.73 30.50 16.01
N ALA A 264 -18.18 29.57 15.19
CA ALA A 264 -19.03 28.48 15.66
C ALA A 264 -18.30 27.62 16.70
N ARG A 265 -19.00 27.28 17.74
CA ARG A 265 -18.45 26.43 18.81
C ARG A 265 -19.54 25.61 19.47
N ILE A 266 -19.12 24.51 20.05
CA ILE A 266 -19.98 23.64 20.83
C ILE A 266 -19.88 24.07 22.27
N VAL A 267 -21.04 24.46 22.86
CA VAL A 267 -21.13 24.91 24.25
C VAL A 267 -21.12 23.70 25.18
N SER A 268 -21.91 22.69 24.86
CA SER A 268 -22.03 21.49 25.67
C SER A 268 -22.60 20.34 24.86
N ASP A 269 -22.33 19.16 25.30
CA ASP A 269 -22.92 17.93 24.77
C ASP A 269 -23.44 17.10 25.94
N THR A 270 -24.60 16.50 25.75
CA THR A 270 -25.23 15.65 26.77
C THR A 270 -25.57 14.30 26.12
N ILE A 271 -25.36 13.25 26.87
CA ILE A 271 -25.66 11.88 26.42
C ILE A 271 -26.62 11.28 27.44
N GLU A 272 -27.80 10.92 26.99
CA GLU A 272 -28.80 10.22 27.81
C GLU A 272 -28.84 8.76 27.39
N ASN A 273 -28.65 7.87 28.36
CA ASN A 273 -28.66 6.43 28.13
C ASN A 273 -30.05 5.91 28.51
N ASN A 274 -30.83 5.54 27.51
CA ASN A 274 -32.17 4.98 27.69
C ASN A 274 -32.16 3.49 27.28
N ASN A 275 -31.69 2.67 28.20
CA ASN A 275 -31.48 1.24 27.98
C ASN A 275 -30.49 1.00 26.86
N GLU A 276 -30.84 0.54 25.76
CA GLU A 276 -29.95 0.27 24.64
C GLU A 276 -29.85 1.41 23.61
N UNK A 277 -30.34 2.60 23.80
CA UNK A 277 -30.40 3.67 22.97
C UNK A 277 -29.70 4.83 23.60
N ILE A 278 -29.05 5.45 22.85
CA ILE A 278 -28.42 6.70 23.27
C ILE A 278 -28.98 7.89 22.49
N ASP A 279 -29.37 8.94 23.28
CA ASP A 279 -29.79 10.20 22.70
C ASP A 279 -28.74 11.27 22.96
N UNK A 280 -28.24 11.81 22.03
CA UNK A 280 -27.26 12.78 22.04
C UNK A 280 -27.90 14.11 21.87
N SER A 281 -27.53 15.02 22.62
CA SER A 281 -27.96 16.42 22.53
C SER A 281 -26.72 17.33 22.47
N ILE A 282 -26.64 18.17 21.47
CA ILE A 282 -25.47 19.02 21.22
C ILE A 282 -25.94 20.49 21.19
N ASP A 283 -25.43 21.29 22.12
CA ASP A 283 -25.73 22.74 22.23
C ASP A 283 -24.65 23.51 21.49
N LEU A 284 -25.03 24.32 20.52
CA LEU A 284 -24.15 25.06 19.62
C LEU A 284 -24.40 26.57 19.68
N ILE A 285 -23.32 27.33 19.49
CA ILE A 285 -23.42 28.74 19.13
C ILE A 285 -22.80 28.86 17.74
N GLU A 286 -23.63 29.29 16.77
CA GLU A 286 -23.18 29.34 15.36
C GLU A 286 -22.33 30.57 15.06
N GLY A 287 -22.60 31.67 15.67
CA GLY A 287 -21.95 32.93 15.33
C GLY A 287 -22.43 33.50 13.99
N SER A 288 -21.79 34.53 13.51
CA SER A 288 -22.10 35.20 12.24
C SER A 288 -21.31 34.54 11.10
N LYS A 289 -21.92 34.62 9.93
CA LYS A 289 -21.24 34.18 8.72
C LYS A 289 -20.24 35.24 8.23
N UNK A 290 -18.93 34.94 8.14
CA UNK A 290 -17.94 35.77 7.76
C UNK A 290 -17.67 35.62 6.28
N THR A 291 -17.26 36.59 5.64
CA THR A 291 -16.73 36.56 4.26
C THR A 291 -15.29 37.07 4.21
N PHE A 292 -14.54 36.68 3.15
CA PHE A 292 -13.18 37.20 2.95
C PHE A 292 -13.22 38.65 2.50
N GLY A 293 -12.41 39.48 3.14
CA GLY A 293 -12.09 40.84 2.69
C GLY A 293 -10.81 40.80 1.85
N LYS A 294 -9.93 41.78 2.10
CA LYS A 294 -8.62 41.82 1.40
C LYS A 294 -7.69 40.72 1.91
N ILE A 295 -7.01 40.09 0.99
CA ILE A 295 -5.96 39.12 1.29
C ILE A 295 -4.65 39.70 0.78
N ASP A 296 -3.80 40.10 1.71
CA ASP A 296 -2.48 40.67 1.41
C ASP A 296 -1.38 39.68 1.78
N TYR A 297 -0.25 39.82 1.13
CA TYR A 297 0.91 38.98 1.37
C TYR A 297 2.09 39.86 1.78
N LEU A 298 2.83 39.44 2.82
CA LEU A 298 4.06 40.07 3.28
C LEU A 298 5.20 39.07 3.28
N GLY A 299 6.34 39.51 2.77
CA GLY A 299 7.55 38.66 2.78
C GLY A 299 7.74 37.80 1.55
N ASN A 300 6.91 37.99 0.54
CA ASN A 300 6.89 37.16 -0.68
C ASN A 300 7.84 37.71 -1.75
N SER A 301 9.15 37.61 -1.55
CA SER A 301 10.11 38.10 -2.55
C SER A 301 10.28 37.10 -3.72
N VAL A 302 9.97 35.83 -3.53
CA VAL A 302 10.13 34.80 -4.55
C VAL A 302 8.94 34.77 -5.52
N TYR A 303 7.69 34.93 -5.00
CA TYR A 303 6.46 34.82 -5.79
C TYR A 303 5.70 36.15 -5.71
N THR A 304 5.02 36.48 -6.78
CA THR A 304 4.18 37.70 -6.86
C THR A 304 2.82 37.47 -6.14
N UNK A 305 2.20 38.28 -5.77
CA UNK A 305 0.93 38.27 -5.20
C UNK A 305 -0.08 37.58 -6.03
N LYS A 306 0.12 37.82 -7.44
CA LYS A 306 -0.74 37.16 -8.43
C LYS A 306 -0.55 35.66 -8.43
N GLN A 307 0.70 35.19 -8.39
CA GLN A 307 1.02 33.76 -8.33
C GLN A 307 0.50 33.11 -7.05
N LEU A 308 0.61 33.80 -5.92
CA LEU A 308 0.12 33.31 -4.65
C LEU A 308 -1.41 33.27 -4.61
N ASN A 309 -2.06 34.30 -5.19
CA ASN A 309 -3.54 34.34 -5.29
C ASN A 309 -4.11 33.20 -6.14
N GLN A 310 -3.38 32.78 -7.15
CA GLN A 310 -3.80 31.62 -7.98
C GLN A 310 -3.93 30.35 -7.15
N ILE A 311 -3.11 30.22 -6.18
CA ILE A 311 -3.16 29.07 -5.25
C ILE A 311 -4.19 29.28 -4.15
N UNK A 312 -4.14 30.37 -3.39
CA UNK A 312 -4.94 30.67 -2.40
C UNK A 312 -6.32 30.75 -2.82
N SER A 313 -6.66 30.97 -4.09
CA SER A 313 -8.02 30.99 -4.70
C SER A 313 -9.13 31.51 -3.83
N UNK A 314 -8.93 32.09 -2.84
CA UNK A 314 -9.79 32.72 -2.01
C UNK A 314 -9.95 34.14 -2.54
N LYS A 315 -11.10 34.55 -2.88
CA LYS A 315 -11.44 35.87 -3.47
C LYS A 315 -12.18 36.75 -2.47
N GLU A 316 -11.98 38.04 -2.56
CA GLU A 316 -12.73 39.04 -1.78
C GLU A 316 -14.23 38.83 -2.03
N GLY A 317 -15.00 38.76 -0.94
CA GLY A 317 -16.45 38.52 -1.00
C GLY A 317 -16.86 37.06 -0.92
N ASP A 318 -15.96 36.14 -1.05
CA ASP A 318 -16.27 34.71 -0.88
C ASP A 318 -16.58 34.39 0.59
N THR A 319 -17.38 33.37 0.82
CA THR A 319 -17.64 32.82 2.15
C THR A 319 -16.30 32.40 2.81
N TYR A 320 -16.14 32.79 4.07
CA TYR A 320 -14.90 32.51 4.82
C TYR A 320 -14.79 30.99 5.15
N UNK A 321 -14.22 30.37 4.52
CA UNK A 321 -13.98 29.09 4.61
C UNK A 321 -12.80 28.97 5.25
N GLY A 322 -12.71 28.85 6.43
CA GLY A 322 -11.50 28.71 7.26
C GLY A 322 -10.79 27.39 7.08
N VAL A 323 -11.54 26.31 6.93
CA VAL A 323 -10.96 24.98 6.63
C VAL A 323 -10.27 25.01 5.27
N GLU A 324 -10.89 25.62 4.28
CA GLU A 324 -10.30 25.74 2.93
C GLU A 324 -9.05 26.62 2.95
N LEU A 325 -9.09 27.70 3.72
CA LEU A 325 -7.90 28.56 3.90
C LEU A 325 -6.74 27.78 4.50
N GLU A 326 -7.00 26.98 5.51
CA GLU A 326 -5.96 26.13 6.13
C GLU A 326 -5.40 25.13 5.13
N LYS A 327 -6.23 24.54 4.31
CA LYS A 327 -5.80 23.60 3.25
C LYS A 327 -4.95 24.30 2.20
N LYS A 328 -5.29 25.52 1.88
CA LYS A 328 -4.52 26.32 0.91
C LYS A 328 -3.21 26.86 1.49
N UNK A 329 -3.20 26.88 2.66
CA UNK A 329 -2.01 27.28 3.32
C UNK A 329 -1.08 26.17 3.38
N ALA A 330 -1.54 24.99 3.90
CA ALA A 330 -0.77 23.76 3.89
C ALA A 330 -1.66 22.53 4.23
N UNK A 331 -1.74 21.78 3.52
CA UNK A 331 -2.48 20.62 3.74
C UNK A 331 -1.50 19.61 4.21
N UNK A 332 -1.22 19.41 5.20
CA UNK A 332 -0.40 18.52 5.81
C UNK A 332 -0.65 17.10 5.48
N SER A 333 -1.85 16.69 5.25
CA SER A 333 -2.31 15.32 4.91
C SER A 333 -2.08 14.92 3.46
N ASP A 334 -1.82 15.84 2.59
CA ASP A 334 -1.62 15.57 1.16
C ASP A 334 -0.30 16.20 0.67
N PRO A 335 0.76 15.40 0.50
CA PRO A 335 2.05 15.96 0.04
C PRO A 335 2.02 16.48 -1.39
N ASP A 336 0.97 16.17 -2.16
CA ASP A 336 0.81 16.67 -3.54
C ASP A 336 -0.19 17.81 -3.62
N ALA A 337 -0.69 18.32 -2.49
CA ALA A 337 -1.71 19.37 -2.48
C ALA A 337 -1.19 20.62 -3.18
N ASP A 338 -2.08 21.29 -3.89
CA ASP A 338 -1.82 22.57 -4.53
C ASP A 338 -2.02 23.68 -3.49
N ASP A 339 -1.00 23.89 -2.66
CA ASP A 339 -1.04 24.82 -1.55
C ASP A 339 0.22 25.67 -1.50
N LEU A 340 0.19 26.75 -0.69
CA LEU A 340 1.29 27.70 -0.61
C LEU A 340 2.55 27.08 -0.02
N SER A 341 2.41 26.22 0.97
CA SER A 341 3.56 25.57 1.58
C SER A 341 4.29 24.67 0.57
N ASN A 342 3.55 23.89 -0.19
CA ASN A 342 4.12 23.02 -1.23
C ASN A 342 4.72 23.82 -2.37
N LEU A 343 4.11 24.97 -2.72
CA LEU A 343 4.68 25.86 -3.74
C LEU A 343 6.10 26.28 -3.37
N TYR A 344 6.30 26.66 -2.12
CA TYR A 344 7.62 27.04 -1.62
C TYR A 344 8.56 25.83 -1.47
N GLN A 345 8.07 24.76 -0.89
CA GLN A 345 8.90 23.58 -0.61
C GLN A 345 9.32 22.83 -1.86
N ASN A 346 8.53 22.87 -2.86
CA ASN A 346 8.89 22.27 -4.15
C ASN A 346 10.01 23.04 -4.88
N UNK A 347 10.16 24.13 -4.40
CA UNK A 347 11.13 24.95 -5.00
C UNK A 347 12.28 25.21 -4.18
N GLY A 348 12.46 24.45 -3.18
CA GLY A 348 13.64 24.49 -2.34
C GLY A 348 13.52 25.20 -1.01
N TYR A 349 12.41 25.84 -0.71
CA TYR A 349 12.25 26.63 0.50
C TYR A 349 11.70 25.80 1.65
N LEU A 350 12.50 24.85 2.14
CA LEU A 350 12.14 23.95 3.24
C LEU A 350 11.85 24.74 4.53
N PHE A 351 12.58 25.84 4.74
CA PHE A 351 12.48 26.62 5.97
C PHE A 351 11.38 27.67 5.92
N SER A 352 10.60 27.70 4.84
CA SER A 352 9.51 28.65 4.70
C SER A 352 8.41 28.38 5.70
N SER A 353 7.78 29.44 6.14
CA SER A 353 6.57 29.36 6.97
C SER A 353 5.57 30.42 6.48
N ILE A 354 4.31 30.06 6.48
CA ILE A 354 3.23 30.93 6.03
C ILE A 354 2.19 30.96 7.13
N THR A 355 1.96 32.15 7.70
CA THR A 355 1.03 32.33 8.81
C THR A 355 -0.09 33.27 8.35
N PRO A 356 -1.32 32.82 8.29
CA PRO A 356 -2.44 33.71 8.04
C PRO A 356 -2.78 34.47 9.32
N VAL A 357 -2.90 35.79 9.22
CA VAL A 357 -3.23 36.65 10.33
C VAL A 357 -4.49 37.46 9.96
N GLU A 358 -5.47 37.45 10.84
CA GLU A 358 -6.65 38.30 10.70
C GLU A 358 -6.29 39.70 11.18
N VAL A 359 -6.22 40.63 10.27
CA VAL A 359 -5.81 42.00 10.60
C VAL A 359 -7.03 42.89 10.84
N ASN A 360 -8.21 42.49 10.39
CA ASN A 360 -9.46 43.23 10.62
C ASN A 360 -10.64 42.27 10.46
N ALA A 361 -11.67 42.43 11.28
CA ALA A 361 -12.88 41.60 11.23
C ALA A 361 -14.18 42.40 11.35
N ASP A 362 -14.17 43.67 10.93
CA ASP A 362 -15.31 44.56 11.01
C ASP A 362 -16.41 44.20 9.99
N GLY A 363 -17.67 44.24 10.44
CA GLY A 363 -18.83 44.01 9.56
C GLY A 363 -18.93 42.65 8.99
N ASN A 364 -18.43 41.60 9.69
CA ASN A 364 -18.41 40.23 9.23
C ASN A 364 -17.55 40.02 7.99
N ILE A 365 -16.62 40.94 7.75
CA ILE A 365 -15.63 40.87 6.67
C ILE A 365 -14.26 40.69 7.31
N ILE A 366 -13.56 39.61 6.92
CA ILE A 366 -12.26 39.26 7.50
C ILE A 366 -11.16 39.63 6.51
N ASP A 367 -10.34 40.60 6.85
CA ASP A 367 -9.13 40.96 6.11
C ASP A 367 -7.98 40.12 6.64
N LEU A 368 -7.23 39.52 5.74
CA LEU A 368 -6.14 38.60 6.06
C LEU A 368 -4.82 39.09 5.51
N GLU A 369 -3.76 38.72 6.20
CA GLU A 369 -2.40 38.98 5.78
C GLU A 369 -1.58 37.69 5.91
N UNK A 370 -1.26 37.06 4.97
CA UNK A 370 -0.54 35.97 4.90
C UNK A 370 0.77 36.40 5.04
N ARG A 371 1.48 36.21 6.17
CA ARG A 371 2.85 36.53 6.55
C ARG A 371 3.77 35.40 6.18
N ILE A 372 4.68 35.66 5.29
CA ILE A 372 5.57 34.67 4.71
C ILE A 372 6.99 34.93 5.17
N ASN A 373 7.60 33.93 5.82
CA ASN A 373 9.03 33.90 6.07
C ASN A 373 9.61 32.84 5.14
N GLU A 374 10.24 33.27 4.05
CA GLU A 374 10.72 32.36 3.00
C GLU A 374 11.95 31.57 3.45
N GLY A 375 12.83 32.22 4.21
CA GLY A 375 14.09 31.62 4.62
C GLY A 375 15.05 31.42 3.46
N LYS A 376 16.09 30.66 3.69
CA LYS A 376 17.06 30.30 2.66
C LYS A 376 16.59 29.08 1.88
N PRO A 377 16.98 28.93 0.60
CA PRO A 377 16.83 27.65 -0.06
C PRO A 377 17.63 26.58 0.67
N ALA A 378 17.08 25.39 0.75
CA ALA A 378 17.72 24.24 1.40
C ALA A 378 18.32 23.31 0.37
N TYR A 379 19.38 22.62 0.76
CA TYR A 379 20.07 21.63 -0.07
C TYR A 379 20.23 20.34 0.72
N PHE A 380 20.12 19.21 0.03
CA PHE A 380 20.37 17.91 0.63
C PHE A 380 21.86 17.75 0.91
N ASN A 381 22.21 17.37 2.12
CA ASN A 381 23.58 17.05 2.49
C ASN A 381 23.86 15.56 2.37
N LYS A 382 23.09 14.73 3.07
CA LYS A 382 23.20 13.28 3.02
C LYS A 382 21.89 12.59 2.64
N UNK A 383 21.76 11.67 1.99
CA UNK A 383 20.68 10.85 1.66
C UNK A 383 21.04 9.52 2.20
N SER A 384 20.32 8.87 2.98
CA SER A 384 20.52 7.53 3.52
C SER A 384 19.23 6.74 3.47
N VAL A 385 19.33 5.40 3.55
CA VAL A 385 18.17 4.52 3.56
C VAL A 385 18.31 3.53 4.70
N VAL A 386 17.19 3.19 5.36
CA VAL A 386 17.13 2.17 6.40
C VAL A 386 15.94 1.24 6.11
N GLY A 387 16.02 0.03 6.62
CA GLY A 387 14.97 -0.98 6.46
C GLY A 387 15.15 -1.88 5.24
N ASN A 388 16.21 -1.67 4.46
CA ASN A 388 16.52 -2.48 3.28
C ASN A 388 17.48 -3.61 3.62
N ASN A 389 17.06 -4.51 4.51
CA ASN A 389 17.94 -5.57 5.03
C ASN A 389 18.31 -6.60 3.97
N LYS A 390 17.46 -6.81 2.98
CA LYS A 390 17.65 -7.78 1.90
C LYS A 390 17.90 -7.13 0.53
N THR A 391 17.98 -5.81 0.49
CA THR A 391 18.13 -5.06 -0.77
C THR A 391 19.35 -4.16 -0.66
N ASN A 392 20.21 -4.22 -1.64
CA ASN A 392 21.41 -3.37 -1.70
C ASN A 392 21.04 -1.89 -1.85
N ASP A 393 21.80 -1.02 -1.23
CA ASP A 393 21.53 0.42 -1.22
C ASP A 393 21.43 1.01 -2.63
N HIS A 394 22.25 0.54 -3.56
CA HIS A 394 22.27 1.09 -4.92
C HIS A 394 20.94 0.92 -5.65
N VAL A 395 20.18 -0.13 -5.32
CA VAL A 395 18.87 -0.38 -5.93
C VAL A 395 17.88 0.73 -5.55
N ILE A 396 18.03 1.27 -4.34
CA ILE A 396 17.16 2.33 -3.83
C ILE A 396 17.66 3.70 -4.31
N TYR A 397 18.95 3.98 -4.15
CA TYR A 397 19.53 5.26 -4.53
C TYR A 397 19.32 5.60 -6.01
N ARG A 398 19.37 4.61 -6.88
CA ARG A 398 19.17 4.86 -8.34
C ARG A 398 17.73 5.26 -8.67
N GLU A 399 16.77 4.98 -7.81
CA GLU A 399 15.38 5.41 -7.96
C GLU A 399 15.09 6.77 -7.35
N UNK A 400 15.77 7.23 -6.48
CA UNK A 400 15.60 8.39 -5.82
C UNK A 400 15.77 9.53 -6.76
N ARG A 401 15.00 10.48 -6.69
CA ARG A 401 15.02 11.77 -7.42
C ARG A 401 15.74 12.84 -6.61
N THR A 402 16.28 12.48 -5.48
CA THR A 402 17.01 13.36 -4.57
C THR A 402 18.46 12.89 -4.46
N ARG A 403 19.39 13.83 -4.62
CA ARG A 403 20.83 13.55 -4.58
C ARG A 403 21.50 14.53 -3.63
N PRO A 404 22.60 14.14 -2.95
CA PRO A 404 23.36 15.10 -2.16
C PRO A 404 23.79 16.30 -3.01
N GLY A 405 23.65 17.49 -2.45
CA GLY A 405 23.99 18.75 -3.12
C GLY A 405 22.90 19.38 -3.97
N GLN A 406 21.82 18.67 -4.17
CA GLN A 406 20.68 19.24 -4.95
C GLN A 406 19.76 20.08 -4.08
N UNK A 407 19.12 20.96 -4.51
CA UNK A 407 18.11 21.73 -3.93
C UNK A 407 17.06 20.87 -3.41
N TYR A 408 16.61 21.20 -2.38
CA TYR A 408 15.50 20.52 -1.77
C TYR A 408 14.25 20.68 -2.64
N SER A 409 13.52 19.61 -2.81
CA SER A 409 12.20 19.64 -3.44
C SER A 409 11.33 18.63 -2.75
N LYS A 410 10.25 19.08 -2.11
CA LYS A 410 9.27 18.19 -1.47
C LYS A 410 8.66 17.24 -2.49
N ALA A 411 8.36 17.75 -3.70
CA ALA A 411 7.83 16.92 -4.79
C ALA A 411 8.79 15.78 -5.14
N ASN A 412 10.09 16.07 -5.20
CA ASN A 412 11.10 15.03 -5.51
C ASN A 412 11.24 14.02 -4.38
N VAL A 413 11.12 14.44 -3.12
CA VAL A 413 11.17 13.53 -1.98
C VAL A 413 10.01 12.51 -2.09
N PHE A 414 8.81 13.00 -2.31
CA PHE A 414 7.64 12.11 -2.38
C PHE A 414 7.60 11.33 -3.68
N ARG A 415 8.12 11.89 -4.79
CA ARG A 415 8.30 11.12 -6.02
C ARG A 415 9.26 9.95 -5.80
N SER A 416 10.35 10.18 -5.05
CA SER A 416 11.32 9.13 -4.72
C SER A 416 10.67 8.01 -3.91
N LEU A 417 9.84 8.37 -2.94
CA LEU A 417 9.11 7.37 -2.15
C LEU A 417 8.14 6.57 -3.02
N ARG A 418 7.47 7.19 -3.95
CA ARG A 418 6.58 6.50 -4.90
C ARG A 418 7.35 5.53 -5.79
N GLU A 419 8.48 5.96 -6.29
CA GLU A 419 9.34 5.08 -7.10
C GLU A 419 9.84 3.87 -6.28
N UNK A 420 10.21 4.12 -5.08
CA UNK A 420 10.56 3.12 -4.21
C UNK A 420 9.47 2.20 -3.93
N GLY A 421 8.19 2.66 -3.87
CA GLY A 421 6.99 1.85 -3.66
C GLY A 421 6.55 1.05 -4.88
N GLN A 422 6.84 1.52 -6.06
CA GLN A 422 6.47 0.84 -7.30
C GLN A 422 7.41 -0.31 -7.66
N LEU A 423 8.52 -0.47 -6.93
CA LEU A 423 9.46 -1.57 -7.20
C LEU A 423 8.87 -2.95 -6.92
N GLY A 424 7.87 -3.05 -6.04
CA GLY A 424 7.19 -4.31 -5.77
C GLY A 424 7.76 -5.13 -4.63
N PHE A 425 8.83 -4.67 -3.97
CA PHE A 425 9.41 -5.35 -2.82
C PHE A 425 9.56 -4.47 -1.58
N PHE A 426 8.90 -3.32 -1.58
CA PHE A 426 8.72 -2.47 -0.39
C PHE A 426 7.24 -2.16 -0.22
N ASP A 427 6.80 -2.02 1.03
CA ASP A 427 5.41 -1.65 1.32
C ASP A 427 5.22 -0.17 0.98
N PRO A 428 4.42 0.17 -0.03
CA PRO A 428 4.28 1.57 -0.45
C PRO A 428 3.60 2.46 0.58
N GLN A 429 2.85 1.91 1.51
CA GLN A 429 2.15 2.69 2.53
C GLN A 429 3.04 3.00 3.73
N LEU A 430 4.13 2.29 3.92
CA LEU A 430 5.04 2.46 5.04
C LEU A 430 6.35 3.17 4.67
N UNK A 431 6.64 3.61 3.55
CA UNK A 431 7.71 4.32 3.12
C UNK A 431 7.62 5.67 3.64
N SER A 432 8.49 6.13 4.36
CA SER A 432 8.43 7.50 4.90
C SER A 432 9.78 8.22 4.82
N PRO A 433 9.75 9.56 4.67
CA PRO A 433 10.98 10.34 4.76
C PRO A 433 11.20 10.82 6.19
N ASP A 434 12.45 10.83 6.65
CA ASP A 434 12.89 11.47 7.88
C ASP A 434 13.92 12.52 7.54
N PHE A 435 13.74 13.69 8.18
CA PHE A 435 14.70 14.81 7.97
C PHE A 435 15.54 14.98 9.22
N UNK A 436 16.67 14.76 9.02
CA UNK A 436 17.65 14.83 10.04
C UNK A 436 18.59 16.00 9.81
N ASN A 437 19.27 16.41 10.92
CA ASN A 437 20.34 17.45 10.86
C ASN A 437 19.90 18.67 10.06
N ILE A 438 18.69 19.14 10.36
CA ILE A 438 18.13 20.34 9.73
C ILE A 438 18.93 21.55 10.22
N ASN A 439 19.56 22.29 9.30
CA ASN A 439 20.40 23.44 9.64
C ASN A 439 19.97 24.66 8.82
N PRO A 440 19.10 25.53 9.38
CA PRO A 440 18.66 26.73 8.64
C PRO A 440 19.80 27.70 8.34
N ASN A 441 20.85 27.75 9.17
CA ASN A 441 21.98 28.67 8.97
C ASN A 441 22.81 28.29 7.74
N ASP A 442 23.11 27.01 7.57
CA ASP A 442 23.86 26.49 6.42
C ASP A 442 22.96 26.24 5.20
N GLY A 443 21.65 26.10 5.44
CA GLY A 443 20.71 25.75 4.38
C GLY A 443 20.83 24.28 3.95
N THR A 444 21.05 23.37 4.92
CA THR A 444 21.26 21.96 4.63
C THR A 444 20.30 21.09 5.41
N VAL A 445 20.02 19.91 4.87
CA VAL A 445 19.17 18.90 5.50
C VAL A 445 19.64 17.51 5.06
N ASP A 446 19.63 16.56 6.00
CA ASP A 446 19.86 15.15 5.70
C ASP A 446 18.51 14.48 5.51
N LEU A 447 18.41 13.61 4.52
CA LEU A 447 17.20 12.84 4.23
C LEU A 447 17.48 11.36 4.45
N GLU A 448 16.60 10.72 5.20
CA GLU A 448 16.66 9.29 5.41
C GLU A 448 15.33 8.63 5.00
N UNK A 449 15.27 7.91 4.12
CA UNK A 449 14.19 7.26 3.65
C UNK A 449 14.08 6.05 4.43
N THR A 450 13.01 5.74 5.11
CA THR A 450 12.69 4.55 5.88
C THR A 450 11.79 3.66 5.05
N LEU A 451 12.25 2.45 4.79
CA LEU A 451 11.57 1.49 3.93
C LEU A 451 11.22 0.24 4.74
N VAL A 452 10.12 -0.41 4.38
CA VAL A 452 9.72 -1.69 4.97
C VAL A 452 9.63 -2.70 3.85
N GLU A 453 10.49 -3.73 3.91
CA GLU A 453 10.52 -4.78 2.90
C GLU A 453 9.30 -5.69 3.04
N THR A 454 8.71 -6.04 1.91
CA THR A 454 7.64 -7.03 1.83
C THR A 454 8.17 -8.27 1.12
N GLY A 455 7.38 -9.32 1.08
CA GLY A 455 7.73 -10.50 0.29
C GLY A 455 7.87 -10.15 -1.17
N SER A 456 9.03 -10.43 -1.74
CA SER A 456 9.33 -10.14 -3.14
C SER A 456 9.16 -11.36 -4.05
N SER A 457 8.90 -12.51 -3.46
CA SER A 457 8.71 -13.78 -4.18
C SER A 457 7.24 -14.11 -4.24
N GLN A 458 6.78 -14.59 -5.39
CA GLN A 458 5.40 -15.04 -5.56
C GLN A 458 5.42 -16.46 -6.09
N ILE A 459 4.51 -17.29 -5.58
CA ILE A 459 4.32 -18.66 -6.02
C ILE A 459 2.89 -18.79 -6.55
N GLU A 460 2.76 -19.20 -7.80
CA GLU A 460 1.45 -19.51 -8.39
C GLU A 460 1.30 -21.02 -8.42
N LEU A 461 0.27 -21.53 -7.76
CA LEU A 461 -0.09 -22.94 -7.83
C LEU A 461 -1.53 -23.04 -8.29
N GLN A 462 -1.76 -23.74 -9.37
CA GLN A 462 -3.09 -23.92 -9.91
C GLN A 462 -3.23 -25.34 -10.39
N GLY A 463 -4.31 -25.97 -10.03
CA GLY A 463 -4.61 -27.32 -10.46
C GLY A 463 -6.07 -27.49 -10.72
N GLY A 464 -6.40 -28.40 -11.62
CA GLY A 464 -7.79 -28.67 -11.91
C GLY A 464 -7.94 -29.87 -12.82
N TYR A 465 -9.20 -30.18 -13.11
CA TYR A 465 -9.55 -31.27 -14.00
C TYR A 465 -10.47 -30.74 -15.09
N GLY A 466 -10.08 -30.94 -16.31
CA GLY A 466 -10.87 -30.52 -17.45
C GLY A 466 -10.25 -31.01 -18.76
N GLY A 467 -10.99 -31.03 -19.83
CA GLY A 467 -10.50 -31.46 -21.13
C GLY A 467 -9.91 -32.89 -21.12
N GLY A 468 -10.38 -33.75 -20.25
CA GLY A 468 -9.94 -35.13 -20.13
C GLY A 468 -8.71 -35.36 -19.28
N GLY A 469 -8.29 -34.40 -18.51
CA GLY A 469 -7.14 -34.61 -17.65
C GLY A 469 -6.87 -33.53 -16.61
N UNK A 470 -5.91 -33.63 -15.82
CA UNK A 470 -5.45 -32.72 -14.86
C UNK A 470 -4.63 -31.62 -15.50
N UNK A 471 -4.62 -30.62 -15.05
CA UNK A 471 -3.90 -29.56 -15.50
C UNK A 471 -3.29 -28.99 -14.30
N GLY A 472 -2.14 -28.55 -14.38
CA GLY A 472 -1.35 -27.99 -13.33
C GLY A 472 -0.46 -26.85 -13.80
N THR A 473 -0.37 -25.81 -12.97
CA THR A 473 0.56 -24.68 -13.21
C THR A 473 1.38 -24.44 -11.95
N ILE A 474 2.69 -24.32 -12.10
CA ILE A 474 3.61 -23.82 -11.06
C ILE A 474 4.31 -22.61 -11.63
N GLY A 475 4.17 -21.48 -10.94
CA GLY A 475 4.87 -20.25 -11.30
C GLY A 475 5.69 -19.75 -10.13
N LEU A 476 6.91 -19.35 -10.39
CA LEU A 476 7.78 -18.70 -9.41
C LEU A 476 8.19 -17.35 -9.97
N SER A 477 8.03 -16.32 -9.15
CA SER A 477 8.39 -14.95 -9.53
C SER A 477 9.18 -14.31 -8.41
N PHE A 478 10.33 -13.75 -8.74
CA PHE A 478 11.23 -13.11 -7.79
C PHE A 478 11.46 -11.67 -8.29
N ASN A 479 11.02 -10.69 -7.50
CA ASN A 479 11.08 -9.28 -7.93
C ASN A 479 12.35 -8.56 -7.51
N ASN A 480 13.14 -9.16 -6.63
CA ASN A 480 14.37 -8.55 -6.10
C ASN A 480 15.54 -9.52 -6.25
N PHE A 481 15.64 -10.13 -7.40
CA PHE A 481 16.63 -11.19 -7.68
C PHE A 481 18.04 -10.60 -7.85
N SER A 482 19.06 -11.42 -7.57
CA SER A 482 20.46 -11.07 -7.79
C SER A 482 21.17 -12.20 -8.53
N ILE A 483 21.40 -12.01 -9.84
CA ILE A 483 22.02 -13.06 -10.68
C ILE A 483 23.51 -13.29 -10.35
N LYS A 484 24.20 -12.24 -9.88
CA LYS A 484 25.64 -12.36 -9.54
C LYS A 484 25.88 -13.31 -8.37
N ASP A 485 24.87 -13.54 -7.53
CA ASP A 485 24.97 -14.40 -6.35
C ASP A 485 24.39 -15.80 -6.57
N ILE A 486 24.03 -16.16 -7.79
CA ILE A 486 23.32 -17.42 -8.09
C ILE A 486 24.17 -18.66 -7.74
N PHE A 487 25.47 -18.56 -7.76
CA PHE A 487 26.37 -19.68 -7.45
C PHE A 487 26.93 -19.63 -6.02
N LYS A 488 26.44 -18.73 -5.18
CA LYS A 488 26.85 -18.66 -3.76
C LYS A 488 25.86 -19.41 -2.87
N UNK A 489 26.26 -20.25 -2.36
CA UNK A 489 25.45 -21.06 -1.53
C UNK A 489 24.81 -20.39 -0.41
N GLU A 490 25.62 -19.54 0.20
CA GLU A 490 25.07 -18.77 1.33
C GLU A 490 23.93 -17.84 0.91
N ALA A 491 23.83 -17.49 -0.30
CA ALA A 491 22.80 -16.59 -0.82
C ALA A 491 21.44 -17.26 -1.13
N UNK A 492 21.35 -18.25 -1.21
CA UNK A 492 20.21 -18.92 -1.50
C UNK A 492 19.26 -18.90 -0.41
N THR A 493 18.54 -17.94 -0.15
CA THR A 493 17.61 -17.76 0.98
C THR A 493 16.24 -17.11 0.60
N PRO A 494 15.37 -17.77 -0.12
CA PRO A 494 15.54 -18.97 -0.95
C PRO A 494 16.16 -18.69 -2.30
N UNK A 495 16.24 -17.44 -2.74
CA UNK A 495 16.73 -17.00 -3.91
C UNK A 495 17.68 -15.99 -3.58
N PRO A 496 18.72 -16.01 -4.36
CA PRO A 496 19.59 -14.86 -4.20
C PRO A 496 18.84 -13.56 -4.50
N MET A 497 18.99 -12.59 -3.61
CA MET A 497 18.22 -11.33 -3.74
C MET A 497 19.06 -10.12 -3.35
N GLY A 498 18.55 -8.92 -3.70
CA GLY A 498 19.14 -7.66 -3.32
C GLY A 498 19.54 -6.73 -4.45
N ASP A 499 19.48 -7.18 -5.71
CA ASP A 499 19.87 -6.34 -6.85
C ASP A 499 18.70 -5.83 -7.67
N GLY A 500 17.48 -6.06 -7.21
CA GLY A 500 16.27 -5.49 -7.84
C GLY A 500 15.94 -6.07 -9.21
N GLN A 501 16.55 -7.17 -9.58
CA GLN A 501 16.25 -7.85 -10.84
C GLN A 501 14.97 -8.67 -10.72
N ARG A 502 14.35 -8.98 -11.86
CA ARG A 502 13.14 -9.80 -11.87
C ARG A 502 13.44 -11.12 -12.58
N LEU A 503 13.08 -12.21 -11.94
CA LEU A 503 13.20 -13.55 -12.51
C LEU A 503 11.84 -14.23 -12.38
N ALA A 504 11.30 -14.73 -13.49
CA ALA A 504 10.04 -15.45 -13.47
C ALA A 504 10.21 -16.77 -14.20
N LEU A 505 9.75 -17.85 -13.58
CA LEU A 505 9.76 -19.19 -14.13
C LEU A 505 8.33 -19.72 -14.08
N ARG A 506 7.86 -20.31 -15.16
CA ARG A 506 6.52 -20.86 -15.19
C ARG A 506 6.52 -22.20 -15.89
N LEU A 507 5.93 -23.20 -15.23
CA LEU A 507 5.68 -24.53 -15.78
C LEU A 507 4.19 -24.80 -15.72
N GLN A 508 3.62 -25.10 -16.86
CA GLN A 508 2.21 -25.48 -16.97
C GLN A 508 2.17 -26.80 -17.71
N ALA A 509 1.48 -27.78 -17.16
CA ALA A 509 1.48 -29.11 -17.71
C ALA A 509 0.15 -29.80 -17.60
N SER A 510 -0.19 -30.56 -18.61
CA SER A 510 -1.28 -31.52 -18.61
C SER A 510 -0.86 -32.72 -19.49
N ARG A 511 -1.75 -33.67 -19.67
CA ARG A 511 -1.50 -34.77 -20.62
C ARG A 511 -1.28 -34.26 -22.05
N PHE A 512 -1.92 -33.14 -22.40
CA PHE A 512 -2.04 -32.69 -23.79
C PHE A 512 -1.10 -31.55 -24.12
N TYR A 513 -0.49 -30.94 -23.11
CA TYR A 513 0.41 -29.81 -23.34
C TYR A 513 1.37 -29.58 -22.20
N THR A 514 2.48 -28.95 -22.51
CA THR A 514 3.38 -28.34 -21.53
C THR A 514 3.74 -26.94 -22.00
N VAL A 515 3.88 -26.04 -21.04
CA VAL A 515 4.39 -24.69 -21.29
C VAL A 515 5.50 -24.45 -20.28
N ASN A 516 6.67 -24.10 -20.76
CA ASN A 516 7.77 -23.66 -19.91
C ASN A 516 8.15 -22.26 -20.34
N SER A 517 8.23 -21.34 -19.38
CA SER A 517 8.69 -20.01 -19.69
C SER A 517 9.68 -19.50 -18.64
N PHE A 518 10.55 -18.64 -19.11
CA PHE A 518 11.61 -18.02 -18.31
C PHE A 518 11.66 -16.56 -18.72
N ASN A 519 11.71 -15.67 -17.73
CA ASN A 519 11.82 -14.24 -17.96
C ASN A 519 12.83 -13.66 -16.97
N PHE A 520 13.85 -12.97 -17.46
CA PHE A 520 14.82 -12.28 -16.64
C PHE A 520 14.86 -10.81 -17.06
N THR A 521 14.81 -9.90 -16.08
CA THR A 521 14.85 -8.45 -16.31
C THR A 521 15.89 -7.80 -15.41
N GLU A 522 16.81 -7.04 -15.97
CA GLU A 522 17.70 -6.13 -15.26
C GLU A 522 17.19 -4.69 -15.46
N PRO A 523 16.64 -4.04 -14.43
CA PRO A 523 16.05 -2.71 -14.62
C PRO A 523 17.04 -1.61 -14.94
N TRP A 524 18.31 -1.78 -14.59
CA TRP A 524 19.35 -0.76 -14.79
C TRP A 524 20.59 -1.39 -15.38
N LEU A 525 20.55 -1.75 -16.65
CA LEU A 525 21.68 -2.38 -17.34
C LEU A 525 22.89 -1.44 -17.27
N GLY A 526 23.98 -1.95 -16.71
CA GLY A 526 25.20 -1.20 -16.49
C GLY A 526 25.20 -0.27 -15.29
N GLY A 527 24.09 -0.13 -14.62
CA GLY A 527 23.97 0.63 -13.35
C GLY A 527 23.88 2.15 -13.47
N LYS A 528 24.08 2.71 -14.63
CA LYS A 528 24.13 4.18 -14.84
C LYS A 528 22.84 4.77 -15.41
N UNK A 529 22.10 4.13 -16.24
CA UNK A 529 20.98 4.59 -16.88
C UNK A 529 19.87 3.69 -16.56
N PRO A 530 18.82 4.26 -16.54
CA PRO A 530 17.66 3.40 -16.33
C PRO A 530 17.20 2.69 -17.61
N VAL A 531 18.08 1.97 -18.18
CA VAL A 531 17.80 1.12 -19.36
C VAL A 531 17.56 -0.29 -18.85
N GLN A 532 16.30 -0.75 -18.99
CA GLN A 532 15.89 -2.09 -18.60
C GLN A 532 16.23 -3.06 -19.70
N PHE A 533 16.85 -4.18 -19.35
CA PHE A 533 17.18 -5.27 -20.28
C PHE A 533 16.37 -6.49 -19.90
N SER A 534 15.70 -7.13 -20.89
CA SER A 534 14.85 -8.30 -20.65
C SER A 534 15.20 -9.41 -21.62
N VAL A 535 15.17 -10.66 -21.13
CA VAL A 535 15.29 -11.88 -21.93
C VAL A 535 14.12 -12.79 -21.56
N GLN A 536 13.43 -13.29 -22.58
CA GLN A 536 12.33 -14.24 -22.38
C GLN A 536 12.54 -15.51 -23.20
N UNK A 537 12.26 -16.55 -22.74
CA UNK A 537 12.34 -17.79 -23.39
C UNK A 537 11.08 -18.53 -23.10
N SER A 538 10.66 -19.20 -24.02
CA SER A 538 9.44 -20.08 -23.85
C SER A 538 9.41 -21.32 -24.77
N UNK A 539 8.73 -22.21 -24.36
CA UNK A 539 8.54 -23.39 -25.04
C UNK A 539 7.21 -23.89 -24.78
N THR A 540 6.51 -24.13 -25.70
CA THR A 540 5.13 -24.65 -25.66
C THR A 540 5.03 -25.88 -26.55
N LYS A 541 4.44 -26.95 -25.97
CA LYS A 541 4.17 -28.19 -26.74
C LYS A 541 2.70 -28.60 -26.59
N UNK A 542 1.97 -28.67 -27.54
CA UNK A 542 0.71 -29.10 -27.60
C UNK A 542 0.76 -30.37 -28.24
N PHE A 543 0.13 -31.43 -27.76
CA PHE A 543 0.05 -32.78 -28.33
C PHE A 543 -1.35 -33.07 -28.84
N MET A 544 -1.44 -33.94 -29.89
CA MET A 544 -2.74 -34.35 -30.42
C MET A 544 -3.46 -35.23 -29.39
N PHE A 545 -4.76 -34.94 -29.19
CA PHE A 545 -5.63 -35.71 -28.29
C PHE A 545 -6.30 -36.84 -29.03
N UNK A 546 -6.20 -37.79 -28.57
CA UNK A 546 -6.66 -38.73 -28.96
C UNK A 546 -7.78 -39.03 -28.29
N PRO A 547 -9.07 -38.98 -28.72
CA PRO A 547 -10.27 -39.11 -27.91
C PRO A 547 -10.67 -40.50 -27.51
N TYR A 548 -10.33 -41.48 -28.28
CA TYR A 548 -10.68 -42.90 -27.99
C TYR A 548 -9.80 -43.52 -26.88
N UNK A 549 -8.72 -42.91 -26.73
CA UNK A 549 -7.80 -43.38 -25.80
C UNK A 549 -7.74 -42.54 -24.54
N UNK A 550 -8.07 -41.56 -24.75
CA UNK A 550 -7.98 -40.71 -23.82
C UNK A 550 -6.61 -40.30 -23.45
N THR A 551 -5.87 -40.49 -24.30
CA THR A 551 -4.42 -40.26 -24.21
C THR A 551 -4.00 -39.25 -25.27
N ALA A 552 -2.78 -38.68 -25.03
CA ALA A 552 -2.15 -37.78 -25.96
C ALA A 552 -1.16 -38.58 -26.83
N ASP A 553 -1.18 -38.31 -28.12
CA ASP A 553 -0.19 -38.88 -29.05
C ASP A 553 0.96 -37.90 -29.15
N LYS A 554 2.06 -38.14 -28.46
CA LYS A 554 3.21 -37.24 -28.37
C LYS A 554 4.02 -37.18 -29.67
N SER A 555 3.78 -38.13 -30.62
CA SER A 555 4.39 -38.02 -31.95
C SER A 555 3.71 -37.02 -32.85
N ARG A 556 2.48 -36.58 -32.48
CA ARG A 556 1.70 -35.60 -33.24
C ARG A 556 1.61 -34.35 -32.39
N TYR A 557 2.32 -33.31 -32.79
CA TYR A 557 2.54 -32.16 -31.93
C TYR A 557 2.51 -30.84 -32.68
N PHE A 558 2.25 -29.80 -31.92
CA PHE A 558 2.47 -28.39 -32.30
C PHE A 558 3.34 -27.75 -31.24
N ASN A 559 4.57 -27.45 -31.59
CA ASN A 559 5.56 -26.84 -30.73
C ASN A 559 5.79 -25.39 -31.11
N ILE A 560 5.80 -24.51 -30.09
CA ILE A 560 6.22 -23.12 -30.28
C ILE A 560 7.41 -22.89 -29.37
N SER A 561 8.55 -22.57 -29.94
CA SER A 561 9.77 -22.20 -29.22
C SER A 561 10.06 -20.73 -29.51
N GLY A 562 10.34 -19.97 -28.49
CA GLY A 562 10.59 -18.54 -28.69
C GLY A 562 11.65 -17.96 -27.78
N ILE A 563 12.33 -16.97 -28.30
CA ILE A 563 13.23 -16.12 -27.52
C ILE A 563 12.95 -14.67 -27.88
N SER A 564 12.95 -13.82 -26.87
CA SER A 564 12.75 -12.39 -27.05
C SER A 564 13.77 -11.65 -26.20
N VAL A 565 14.38 -10.61 -26.74
CA VAL A 565 15.37 -9.78 -26.09
C VAL A 565 14.99 -8.34 -26.34
N GLY A 566 15.02 -7.58 -25.29
CA GLY A 566 14.62 -6.18 -25.42
C GLY A 566 15.26 -5.17 -24.47
N UNK A 567 15.05 -3.98 -24.72
CA UNK A 567 15.52 -2.86 -24.00
C UNK A 567 14.36 -1.93 -23.81
N ALA A 568 14.40 -1.34 -22.66
CA ALA A 568 13.41 -0.26 -22.41
C ALA A 568 14.07 0.96 -21.75
N UNK A 569 13.90 1.94 -22.21
CA UNK A 569 14.48 3.11 -21.78
C UNK A 569 13.47 3.99 -21.16
N ARG A 570 13.84 4.61 -20.02
CA ARG A 570 13.01 5.68 -19.46
C ARG A 570 13.37 6.99 -20.12
N LEU A 571 12.37 7.70 -20.58
CA LEU A 571 12.57 9.00 -21.23
C LEU A 571 12.41 10.13 -20.19
N THR A 572 12.95 11.29 -20.50
CA THR A 572 12.79 12.49 -19.69
C THR A 572 11.92 13.56 -20.37
N VAL A 573 11.69 13.44 -21.67
CA VAL A 573 10.87 14.37 -22.45
C VAL A 573 9.73 13.60 -23.10
N PRO A 574 8.49 14.07 -23.03
CA PRO A 574 7.98 15.32 -22.44
C PRO A 574 7.98 15.35 -20.91
N ASP A 575 7.93 14.22 -20.23
CA ASP A 575 8.14 14.10 -18.80
C ASP A 575 8.83 12.75 -18.51
N ASP A 576 9.15 12.48 -17.26
CA ASP A 576 9.95 11.31 -16.89
C ASP A 576 9.10 10.08 -16.54
N TYR A 577 7.84 10.07 -16.94
CA TYR A 577 6.97 8.89 -16.80
C TYR A 577 6.92 8.02 -18.05
N PHE A 578 7.50 8.48 -19.16
CA PHE A 578 7.49 7.75 -20.42
C PHE A 578 8.58 6.69 -20.46
N THR A 579 8.23 5.55 -21.05
CA THR A 579 9.15 4.45 -21.32
C THR A 579 9.07 4.06 -22.78
N LEU A 580 10.18 3.99 -23.45
CA LEU A 580 10.27 3.48 -24.82
C LEU A 580 10.87 2.09 -24.78
N SER A 581 10.15 1.11 -25.28
CA SER A 581 10.57 -0.30 -25.30
C SER A 581 10.80 -0.77 -26.71
N GLN A 582 11.83 -1.61 -26.89
CA GLN A 582 12.14 -2.23 -28.20
C GLN A 582 12.48 -3.69 -27.92
N PHE A 583 11.88 -4.58 -28.70
CA PHE A 583 12.08 -6.03 -28.54
C PHE A 583 12.30 -6.72 -29.86
N UNK A 584 13.07 -7.56 -29.92
CA UNK A 584 13.25 -8.36 -30.94
C UNK A 584 12.84 -9.66 -30.49
N GLY A 585 12.18 -10.36 -31.28
CA GLY A 585 11.64 -11.68 -30.91
C GLY A 585 11.73 -12.65 -32.08
N TYR A 586 12.01 -13.90 -31.73
CA TYR A 586 11.99 -14.99 -32.69
C TYR A 586 11.17 -16.14 -32.14
N GLN A 587 10.19 -16.62 -32.92
CA GLN A 587 9.39 -17.79 -32.59
C GLN A 587 9.49 -18.80 -33.73
N PHE A 588 9.54 -20.04 -33.34
CA PHE A 588 9.55 -21.15 -34.29
C PHE A 588 8.36 -22.07 -34.00
N UNK A 589 7.39 -22.10 -34.72
CA UNK A 589 6.33 -22.86 -34.69
C UNK A 589 6.58 -24.01 -35.49
N ASP A 590 6.48 -25.29 -35.02
CA ASP A 590 6.74 -26.55 -35.66
C ASP A 590 5.56 -27.50 -35.49
N LEU A 591 4.98 -27.96 -36.60
CA LEU A 591 3.83 -28.86 -36.58
C LEU A 591 4.27 -30.23 -37.16
N ASN A 592 3.88 -31.30 -36.48
CA ASN A 592 4.03 -32.67 -36.98
C ASN A 592 2.70 -33.39 -36.76
N GLU A 593 1.93 -33.46 -37.83
CA GLU A 593 0.58 -34.06 -37.88
C GLU A 593 -0.38 -33.55 -36.79
N UNK A 594 -0.31 -32.29 -36.32
CA UNK A 594 -1.09 -31.68 -35.49
C UNK A 594 -1.89 -30.70 -36.25
N ASN A 595 -3.13 -30.98 -36.36
CA ASN A 595 -4.05 -30.07 -37.03
C ASN A 595 -4.63 -29.10 -36.00
N THR A 596 -4.21 -27.83 -36.10
CA THR A 596 -4.59 -26.80 -35.14
C THR A 596 -5.96 -26.15 -35.43
N GLY A 597 -6.48 -26.34 -36.65
CA GLY A 597 -7.65 -25.59 -37.14
C GLY A 597 -7.32 -24.17 -37.59
N LEU A 598 -6.11 -23.69 -37.36
CA LEU A 598 -5.66 -22.37 -37.83
C LEU A 598 -4.96 -22.43 -39.19
N PHE A 599 -4.22 -23.53 -39.40
CA PHE A 599 -3.55 -23.80 -40.67
C PHE A 599 -4.22 -24.93 -41.40
N THR A 600 -4.11 -24.95 -42.72
CA THR A 600 -4.49 -26.10 -43.57
C THR A 600 -3.44 -27.17 -43.52
N PHE A 601 -2.18 -26.89 -43.14
CA PHE A 601 -1.11 -27.88 -43.06
C PHE A 601 -0.96 -28.39 -41.64
N GLY A 602 -0.72 -29.66 -41.55
CA GLY A 602 -0.39 -30.33 -40.31
C GLY A 602 1.08 -30.76 -40.15
N UNK A 603 1.83 -30.56 -40.93
CA UNK A 603 3.22 -30.76 -41.01
C UNK A 603 3.85 -29.55 -41.53
N GLY A 604 4.74 -29.10 -40.97
CA GLY A 604 5.38 -27.92 -41.49
C GLY A 604 5.86 -27.00 -40.42
N SER A 605 6.24 -25.83 -40.75
CA SER A 605 6.85 -24.88 -39.81
C SER A 605 6.60 -23.44 -40.22
N SER A 606 6.68 -22.59 -39.22
CA SER A 606 6.66 -21.12 -39.40
C SER A 606 7.69 -20.41 -38.52
N UNK A 607 8.29 -19.53 -38.86
CA UNK A 607 9.23 -18.74 -38.28
C UNK A 607 8.67 -17.37 -38.15
N ASN A 608 8.67 -16.82 -37.06
CA ASN A 608 8.17 -15.47 -36.78
C ASN A 608 9.30 -14.62 -36.18
N LEU A 609 9.88 -13.80 -37.01
CA LEU A 609 10.93 -12.85 -36.58
C LEU A 609 10.32 -11.47 -36.56
N SER A 610 10.14 -10.90 -35.37
CA SER A 610 9.40 -9.65 -35.19
C SER A 610 10.19 -8.61 -34.40
N TYR A 611 9.89 -7.36 -34.68
CA TYR A 611 10.38 -6.20 -33.97
C TYR A 611 9.18 -5.49 -33.39
N THR A 612 9.22 -5.26 -32.06
CA THR A 612 8.16 -4.54 -31.36
C THR A 612 8.73 -3.23 -30.82
N ILE A 613 8.06 -2.12 -31.09
CA ILE A 613 8.35 -0.83 -30.48
C ILE A 613 7.10 -0.39 -29.72
N ALA A 614 7.29 0.03 -28.48
CA ALA A 614 6.18 0.44 -27.63
C ALA A 614 6.56 1.71 -26.87
N LEU A 615 5.61 2.62 -26.78
CA LEU A 615 5.74 3.82 -25.95
C LEU A 615 4.65 3.74 -24.90
N SER A 616 5.04 3.82 -23.65
CA SER A 616 4.09 3.81 -22.54
C SER A 616 4.34 5.00 -21.62
N ARG A 617 3.27 5.43 -20.95
CA ARG A 617 3.35 6.45 -19.90
C ARG A 617 2.57 5.94 -18.71
N ASN A 618 3.25 5.83 -17.56
CA ASN A 618 2.65 5.31 -16.34
C ASN A 618 2.99 6.24 -15.19
N ASN A 619 2.00 6.98 -14.70
CA ASN A 619 2.16 7.78 -13.50
C ASN A 619 1.19 7.39 -12.39
N THR A 620 0.75 6.15 -12.37
CA THR A 620 -0.10 5.65 -11.29
C THR A 620 0.63 5.73 -9.95
N TYR A 621 -0.11 5.99 -8.89
CA TYR A 621 0.49 6.22 -7.58
C TYR A 621 -0.33 5.60 -6.46
N THR A 622 0.21 5.65 -5.27
CA THR A 622 -0.18 5.09 -3.99
C THR A 622 0.27 3.64 -3.88
N ASP A 623 -0.24 2.74 -4.67
CA ASP A 623 -0.05 1.30 -4.51
C ASP A 623 -0.17 0.64 -5.87
N PRO A 624 0.80 -0.17 -6.31
CA PRO A 624 0.69 -0.84 -7.61
C PRO A 624 -0.50 -1.79 -7.72
N ILE A 625 -0.95 -2.38 -6.61
CA ILE A 625 -2.08 -3.33 -6.62
C ILE A 625 -3.41 -2.59 -6.61
N TYR A 626 -3.49 -1.47 -5.88
CA TYR A 626 -4.70 -0.67 -5.76
C TYR A 626 -4.39 0.80 -6.01
N PRO A 627 -4.09 1.18 -7.27
CA PRO A 627 -3.81 2.60 -7.53
C PRO A 627 -5.03 3.47 -7.27
N THR A 628 -4.80 4.64 -6.70
CA THR A 628 -5.87 5.59 -6.40
C THR A 628 -5.81 6.83 -7.30
N GLY A 629 -4.82 6.92 -8.16
CA GLY A 629 -4.72 8.03 -9.09
C GLY A 629 -3.72 7.75 -10.20
N GLY A 630 -3.66 8.66 -11.15
CA GLY A 630 -2.77 8.57 -12.28
C GLY A 630 -3.35 7.81 -13.45
N SER A 631 -2.52 7.53 -14.42
CA SER A 631 -2.94 6.87 -15.66
C SER A 631 -1.82 5.97 -16.18
N ASN A 632 -2.21 5.04 -17.04
CA ASN A 632 -1.28 4.13 -17.69
C ASN A 632 -1.71 3.97 -19.15
N PHE A 633 -0.90 4.45 -20.09
CA PHE A 633 -1.19 4.44 -21.53
C PHE A 633 -0.07 3.73 -22.26
N SER A 634 -0.41 2.99 -23.28
CA SER A 634 0.60 2.40 -24.15
C SER A 634 0.17 2.31 -25.60
N UNK A 635 1.03 2.40 -26.45
CA UNK A 635 0.88 2.22 -27.77
C UNK A 635 1.94 1.35 -28.18
N SER A 636 1.70 0.34 -28.88
CA SER A 636 2.73 -0.57 -29.40
C SER A 636 2.51 -0.93 -30.87
N ALA A 637 3.61 -1.20 -31.54
CA ALA A 637 3.62 -1.68 -32.92
C ALA A 637 4.57 -2.85 -33.01
N LYS A 638 4.05 -4.00 -33.40
CA LYS A 638 4.82 -5.21 -33.69
C LYS A 638 4.85 -5.45 -35.18
N MET A 639 6.00 -5.68 -35.73
CA MET A 639 6.11 -5.78 -37.18
C MET A 639 7.21 -6.76 -37.58
N THR A 640 7.04 -7.36 -38.71
CA THR A 640 8.02 -8.24 -39.33
C THR A 640 8.63 -7.58 -40.55
N PHE A 641 9.72 -8.15 -41.03
CA PHE A 641 10.31 -7.76 -42.28
C PHE A 641 9.30 -8.04 -43.43
N PRO A 642 9.19 -7.15 -44.44
CA PRO A 642 8.24 -7.37 -45.55
C PRO A 642 8.85 -8.32 -46.60
N TYR A 643 8.85 -9.60 -46.27
CA TYR A 643 9.48 -10.63 -47.11
C TYR A 643 8.89 -10.66 -48.54
N SER A 644 7.57 -10.43 -48.64
CA SER A 644 6.85 -10.47 -49.93
C SER A 644 7.37 -9.44 -50.93
N ALA A 645 8.01 -8.37 -50.47
CA ALA A 645 8.60 -7.35 -51.34
C ALA A 645 9.95 -7.81 -51.93
N PHE A 646 10.56 -8.87 -51.37
CA PHE A 646 11.93 -9.24 -51.72
C PHE A 646 12.14 -10.70 -52.11
N ASN A 647 11.12 -11.58 -51.93
CA ASN A 647 11.31 -13.01 -52.15
C ASN A 647 10.87 -13.54 -53.53
N ASP A 648 10.39 -12.64 -54.41
CA ASP A 648 10.00 -12.96 -55.77
C ASP A 648 8.89 -14.05 -55.90
N VAL A 649 8.10 -14.23 -54.85
CA VAL A 649 6.96 -15.15 -54.87
C VAL A 649 5.75 -14.39 -55.42
N ASP A 650 5.05 -14.98 -56.35
CA ASP A 650 3.82 -14.41 -56.91
C ASP A 650 2.63 -14.79 -56.00
N TYR A 651 2.42 -14.00 -55.00
CA TYR A 651 1.33 -14.26 -54.01
C TYR A 651 -0.07 -14.12 -54.65
N LYS A 652 -0.20 -13.34 -55.69
CA LYS A 652 -1.48 -13.23 -56.45
C LYS A 652 -1.80 -14.55 -57.14
N ALA A 653 -0.82 -15.17 -57.79
CA ALA A 653 -0.95 -16.50 -58.39
C ALA A 653 -1.25 -17.57 -57.35
N LEU A 654 -0.59 -17.52 -56.21
CA LEU A 654 -0.83 -18.46 -55.11
C LEU A 654 -2.26 -18.30 -54.56
N LYS A 655 -2.75 -17.09 -54.43
CA LYS A 655 -4.12 -16.81 -54.00
C LYS A 655 -5.15 -17.40 -54.97
N UNK A 656 -4.88 -17.26 -55.88
CA UNK A 656 -5.63 -17.77 -56.91
C UNK A 656 -5.70 -19.25 -56.96
N GLU A 657 -4.67 -19.81 -56.96
CA GLU A 657 -4.54 -21.27 -56.90
C GLU A 657 -5.23 -21.81 -55.66
N ARG A 658 -5.00 -21.17 -54.51
CA ARG A 658 -5.61 -21.54 -53.23
C ARG A 658 -7.14 -21.50 -53.28
N GLU A 659 -7.69 -20.45 -53.83
CA GLU A 659 -9.17 -20.29 -53.98
C GLU A 659 -9.76 -21.43 -54.82
N GLY A 660 -9.09 -21.82 -55.90
CA GLY A 660 -9.51 -22.94 -56.74
C GLY A 660 -9.47 -24.27 -55.95
N LEU A 661 -8.41 -24.47 -55.15
CA LEU A 661 -8.27 -25.68 -54.35
C LEU A 661 -9.34 -25.77 -53.24
N VAL A 662 -9.66 -24.64 -52.61
CA VAL A 662 -10.73 -24.57 -51.58
C VAL A 662 -12.08 -24.93 -52.21
N ASP A 663 -12.38 -24.43 -53.45
CA ASP A 663 -13.60 -24.77 -54.19
C ASP A 663 -13.62 -26.27 -54.52
N ASP A 664 -12.50 -26.83 -54.98
CA ASP A 664 -12.41 -28.30 -55.29
C ASP A 664 -12.69 -29.11 -54.05
N LEU A 665 -12.13 -28.73 -52.92
CA LEU A 665 -12.35 -29.44 -51.64
C LEU A 665 -13.80 -29.28 -51.11
N ALA A 666 -14.43 -28.14 -51.39
CA ALA A 666 -15.85 -27.94 -51.04
C ALA A 666 -16.74 -28.90 -51.86
N MET A 667 -16.38 -29.18 -53.12
CA MET A 667 -17.15 -30.11 -53.98
C MET A 667 -16.79 -31.59 -53.68
N ASN A 668 -15.53 -31.86 -53.29
CA ASN A 668 -15.08 -33.20 -52.94
C ASN A 668 -14.12 -33.15 -51.79
N PRO A 669 -14.62 -33.29 -50.54
CA PRO A 669 -13.78 -33.21 -49.35
C PRO A 669 -12.71 -34.34 -49.25
N ASN A 670 -12.85 -35.39 -50.01
CA ASN A 670 -11.91 -36.52 -50.00
C ASN A 670 -10.81 -36.39 -51.06
N ASN A 671 -10.70 -35.28 -51.77
CA ASN A 671 -9.66 -35.05 -52.78
C ASN A 671 -8.33 -34.79 -52.05
N THR A 672 -7.53 -35.83 -51.87
CA THR A 672 -6.27 -35.77 -51.11
C THR A 672 -5.20 -34.93 -51.83
N SER A 673 -5.14 -34.96 -53.16
CA SER A 673 -4.13 -34.17 -53.89
C SER A 673 -4.44 -32.67 -53.79
N ALA A 674 -5.73 -32.27 -53.80
CA ALA A 674 -6.11 -30.89 -53.59
C ALA A 674 -5.84 -30.43 -52.17
N GLY A 675 -6.06 -31.31 -51.16
CA GLY A 675 -5.75 -31.06 -49.77
C GLY A 675 -4.26 -30.84 -49.49
N GLU A 676 -3.43 -31.72 -50.12
CA GLU A 676 -1.96 -31.60 -50.02
C GLU A 676 -1.45 -30.31 -50.64
N ARG A 677 -1.97 -29.92 -51.76
CA ARG A 677 -1.58 -28.66 -52.43
C ARG A 677 -2.04 -27.43 -51.67
N UNK A 678 -3.08 -27.38 -51.02
CA UNK A 678 -3.57 -26.37 -50.22
C UNK A 678 -2.68 -26.13 -49.07
N ALA A 679 -2.25 -27.32 -48.56
CA ALA A 679 -1.27 -27.26 -47.48
C ALA A 679 0.07 -26.68 -47.94
N GLU A 680 0.55 -27.10 -49.09
CA GLU A 680 1.79 -26.54 -49.61
C GLU A 680 1.70 -25.02 -49.90
N UNK A 681 0.62 -24.65 -50.28
CA UNK A 681 0.37 -23.30 -50.59
C UNK A 681 0.45 -22.45 -49.42
N ASP A 682 -0.24 -22.93 -48.39
CA ASP A 682 -0.24 -22.27 -47.13
C ASP A 682 1.12 -22.36 -46.43
N GLN A 683 1.81 -23.45 -46.49
CA GLN A 683 3.16 -23.54 -45.97
C GLN A 683 4.09 -22.51 -46.62
N GLU A 684 4.00 -22.27 -47.88
CA GLU A 684 4.78 -21.27 -48.58
C GLU A 684 4.39 -19.85 -48.15
N ARG A 685 3.09 -19.60 -47.95
CA ARG A 685 2.59 -18.31 -47.47
C ARG A 685 3.10 -18.00 -46.05
N TYR A 686 3.20 -19.01 -45.20
CA TYR A 686 3.42 -18.82 -43.76
C TYR A 686 4.75 -19.36 -43.24
N LYS A 687 5.67 -19.70 -44.11
CA LYS A 687 7.02 -20.17 -43.68
C LYS A 687 7.72 -19.09 -42.88
N TRP A 688 7.76 -17.85 -43.37
CA TRP A 688 8.17 -16.67 -42.61
C TRP A 688 6.94 -15.79 -42.46
N LEU A 689 6.49 -15.64 -41.26
CA LEU A 689 5.29 -14.86 -41.00
C LEU A 689 5.53 -13.38 -41.28
N GLU A 690 4.57 -12.75 -41.94
CA GLU A 690 4.66 -11.35 -42.36
C GLU A 690 3.40 -10.62 -41.93
N PHE A 691 3.57 -9.61 -41.02
CA PHE A 691 2.43 -8.90 -40.49
C PHE A 691 2.86 -7.62 -39.82
N TYR A 692 1.89 -6.78 -39.52
CA TYR A 692 2.01 -5.69 -38.55
C TYR A 692 0.83 -5.75 -37.60
N LYS A 693 1.08 -5.27 -36.36
CA LYS A 693 0.09 -5.32 -35.31
C LYS A 693 0.17 -4.08 -34.39
N UNK A 694 -0.72 -3.29 -34.25
CA UNK A 694 -0.79 -2.14 -33.55
C UNK A 694 -1.70 -2.33 -32.42
N LYS A 695 -1.36 -1.89 -31.31
CA LYS A 695 -2.24 -1.96 -30.14
C LYS A 695 -2.19 -0.65 -29.38
N PHE A 696 -3.36 -0.23 -28.90
CA PHE A 696 -3.52 0.98 -28.07
C PHE A 696 -4.27 0.59 -26.81
N LYS A 697 -3.74 0.94 -25.64
CA LYS A 697 -4.38 0.65 -24.35
C LYS A 697 -4.27 1.86 -23.45
N GLY A 698 -5.25 2.03 -22.61
CA GLY A 698 -5.19 3.05 -21.57
C GLY A 698 -6.08 2.76 -20.35
N UNK A 699 -5.70 3.13 -19.16
CA UNK A 699 -6.36 3.03 -17.96
C UNK A 699 -6.20 4.33 -17.26
N TRP A 700 -7.16 4.75 -16.53
CA TRP A 700 -7.12 5.88 -15.62
C TRP A 700 -7.59 5.42 -14.26
N PHE A 701 -7.07 6.05 -13.22
CA PHE A 701 -7.53 5.83 -11.86
C PHE A 701 -7.92 7.18 -11.26
N THR A 702 -9.15 7.30 -10.77
CA THR A 702 -9.65 8.53 -10.15
C THR A 702 -10.33 8.16 -8.83
N ALA A 703 -9.84 8.72 -7.73
CA ALA A 703 -10.46 8.53 -6.43
C ALA A 703 -11.69 9.43 -6.34
N LEU A 704 -12.88 8.84 -6.27
CA LEU A 704 -14.13 9.57 -6.11
C LEU A 704 -14.32 9.98 -4.64
N THR A 705 -13.84 9.13 -3.72
CA THR A 705 -13.73 9.41 -2.29
C THR A 705 -12.37 8.90 -1.83
N LYS A 706 -12.07 8.93 -0.52
CA LYS A 706 -10.82 8.38 0.02
C LYS A 706 -10.59 6.92 -0.38
N LYS A 707 -11.67 6.13 -0.49
CA LYS A 707 -11.58 4.69 -0.72
C LYS A 707 -12.06 4.26 -2.10
N LEU A 708 -13.09 4.91 -2.61
CA LEU A 708 -13.76 4.51 -3.85
C LEU A 708 -12.99 5.02 -5.06
N VAL A 709 -12.58 4.11 -5.96
CA VAL A 709 -11.78 4.44 -7.13
C VAL A 709 -12.52 4.04 -8.40
N LEU A 710 -12.60 4.97 -9.34
CA LEU A 710 -13.16 4.73 -10.67
C LEU A 710 -12.01 4.46 -11.63
N ARG A 711 -12.13 3.38 -12.42
CA ARG A 711 -11.12 2.97 -13.39
C ARG A 711 -11.74 2.80 -14.76
N PRO A 712 -11.80 3.84 -15.58
CA PRO A 712 -12.14 3.68 -17.00
C PRO A 712 -10.92 3.15 -17.78
N SER A 713 -11.18 2.35 -18.81
CA SER A 713 -10.11 1.83 -19.64
C SER A 713 -10.60 1.55 -21.06
N PHE A 714 -9.66 1.47 -21.98
CA PHE A 714 -9.94 1.11 -23.36
C PHE A 714 -8.80 0.29 -23.94
N GLU A 715 -9.13 -0.51 -24.94
CA GLU A 715 -8.14 -1.26 -25.74
C GLU A 715 -8.57 -1.28 -27.20
N PHE A 716 -7.60 -1.15 -28.09
CA PHE A 716 -7.75 -1.34 -29.52
C PHE A 716 -6.62 -2.19 -30.03
N GLY A 717 -6.92 -3.15 -30.88
CA GLY A 717 -5.92 -3.98 -31.52
C GLY A 717 -6.21 -4.13 -33.01
N PHE A 718 -5.16 -4.02 -33.80
CA PHE A 718 -5.23 -4.12 -35.26
C PHE A 718 -4.13 -5.05 -35.75
N LEU A 719 -4.50 -6.07 -36.53
CA LEU A 719 -3.55 -6.99 -37.17
C LEU A 719 -3.76 -6.87 -38.67
N GLY A 720 -2.68 -6.67 -39.42
CA GLY A 720 -2.73 -6.48 -40.85
C GLY A 720 -1.63 -7.18 -41.58
N ALA A 721 -1.74 -7.14 -42.94
CA ALA A 721 -0.77 -7.73 -43.84
C ALA A 721 -0.22 -6.65 -44.74
N TYR A 722 1.05 -6.68 -45.03
CA TYR A 722 1.67 -5.79 -46.04
C TYR A 722 1.18 -6.10 -47.45
N UNK A 723 1.03 -7.30 -47.70
CA UNK A 723 0.58 -7.78 -48.89
C UNK A 723 -0.77 -8.34 -48.65
N ASN A 724 -1.72 -7.80 -49.34
CA ASN A 724 -3.10 -8.29 -49.23
C ASN A 724 -3.30 -9.66 -49.85
N ASP A 725 -2.60 -9.93 -50.93
CA ASP A 725 -2.69 -11.23 -51.62
C ASP A 725 -2.07 -12.35 -50.80
N ARG A 726 -1.06 -12.03 -49.96
CA ARG A 726 -0.51 -12.97 -49.00
C ARG A 726 -1.49 -13.23 -47.87
N GLY A 727 -2.18 -12.19 -47.41
CA GLY A 727 -3.25 -12.28 -46.44
C GLY A 727 -2.77 -12.19 -44.98
N ILE A 728 -3.72 -12.11 -44.09
CA ILE A 728 -3.48 -11.98 -42.66
C ILE A 728 -3.10 -13.35 -42.09
N ILE A 729 -2.03 -13.42 -41.34
CA ILE A 729 -1.53 -14.68 -40.74
C ILE A 729 -2.53 -15.29 -39.76
N PRO A 730 -2.55 -16.59 -39.60
CA PRO A 730 -3.46 -17.23 -38.64
C PRO A 730 -3.02 -17.11 -37.16
N PHE A 731 -1.75 -16.83 -36.93
CA PHE A 731 -1.25 -16.53 -35.57
C PHE A 731 -1.48 -15.07 -35.24
N GLU A 732 -1.29 -14.72 -34.00
CA GLU A 732 -1.37 -13.33 -33.51
C GLU A 732 -2.78 -12.73 -33.54
N ARG A 733 -3.79 -13.48 -34.00
CA ARG A 733 -5.15 -13.00 -34.08
C ARG A 733 -5.76 -12.85 -32.69
N PHE A 734 -6.74 -11.96 -32.60
CA PHE A 734 -7.40 -11.62 -31.35
C PHE A 734 -8.62 -12.50 -31.13
N PHE A 735 -8.72 -13.07 -29.95
CA PHE A 735 -9.86 -13.87 -29.52
C PHE A 735 -10.49 -13.21 -28.29
N LEU A 736 -11.64 -12.59 -28.46
CA LEU A 736 -12.28 -11.75 -27.47
C LEU A 736 -13.32 -12.55 -26.69
N GLY A 737 -13.35 -12.35 -25.37
CA GLY A 737 -14.35 -12.95 -24.50
C GLY A 737 -13.74 -13.64 -23.29
N GLY A 738 -14.51 -13.70 -22.22
CA GLY A 738 -14.16 -14.46 -21.03
C GLY A 738 -13.16 -13.77 -20.11
N ASP A 739 -12.38 -14.59 -19.42
CA ASP A 739 -11.37 -14.11 -18.48
C ASP A 739 -9.94 -14.23 -19.03
N GLY A 740 -9.77 -14.76 -20.21
CA GLY A 740 -8.46 -14.96 -20.81
C GLY A 740 -7.67 -16.14 -20.25
N MET A 741 -8.29 -16.96 -19.41
CA MET A 741 -7.61 -18.05 -18.71
C MET A 741 -7.84 -19.42 -19.36
N GLY A 742 -8.42 -19.47 -20.54
CA GLY A 742 -8.76 -20.71 -21.22
C GLY A 742 -7.54 -21.54 -21.65
N MET A 743 -7.72 -22.82 -21.80
CA MET A 743 -6.67 -23.78 -22.18
C MET A 743 -6.18 -23.60 -23.63
N TYR A 744 -6.81 -22.73 -24.42
CA TYR A 744 -6.58 -22.63 -25.85
C TYR A 744 -5.59 -21.52 -26.23
N ASN A 745 -4.72 -21.12 -25.29
CA ASN A 745 -3.74 -20.05 -25.51
C ASN A 745 -2.41 -20.55 -26.06
N LEU A 746 -2.38 -21.79 -26.57
CA LEU A 746 -1.12 -22.46 -26.83
C LEU A 746 -0.72 -22.48 -28.31
N ASP A 747 -1.56 -21.92 -29.17
CA ASP A 747 -1.37 -22.03 -30.61
C ASP A 747 -1.03 -20.68 -31.29
N GLY A 748 -0.54 -19.73 -30.53
CA GLY A 748 -0.13 -18.43 -31.03
C GLY A 748 -1.24 -17.37 -31.09
N ARG A 749 -2.42 -17.69 -30.60
CA ARG A 749 -3.51 -16.70 -30.53
C ARG A 749 -3.34 -15.73 -29.37
N GLU A 750 -3.93 -14.56 -29.49
CA GLU A 750 -3.93 -13.56 -28.43
C GLU A 750 -5.34 -13.43 -27.83
N ASN A 751 -5.44 -13.68 -26.53
CA ASN A 751 -6.73 -13.64 -25.82
C ASN A 751 -6.98 -12.27 -25.19
N UNK A 752 -8.04 -11.67 -25.41
CA UNK A 752 -8.45 -10.50 -24.92
C UNK A 752 -9.60 -10.78 -24.10
N PRO A 753 -9.62 -10.60 -22.78
CA PRO A 753 -10.80 -10.88 -21.96
C PRO A 753 -11.94 -9.88 -22.19
N LEU A 754 -13.17 -10.38 -22.07
CA LEU A 754 -14.36 -9.55 -21.92
C LEU A 754 -15.33 -10.30 -21.02
N ARG A 755 -15.49 -9.83 -19.78
CA ARG A 755 -16.28 -10.52 -18.76
C ARG A 755 -17.75 -10.53 -19.12
N GLY A 756 -18.46 -11.57 -18.72
CA GLY A 756 -19.85 -11.78 -19.04
C GLY A 756 -20.09 -12.68 -20.26
N TYR A 757 -19.03 -13.12 -20.90
CA TYR A 757 -19.11 -13.98 -22.09
C TYR A 757 -18.11 -15.13 -21.94
N PRO A 758 -18.38 -16.27 -22.57
CA PRO A 758 -17.41 -17.38 -22.54
C PRO A 758 -16.10 -17.03 -23.21
N ASN A 759 -15.04 -17.72 -22.85
CA ASN A 759 -13.72 -17.48 -23.41
C ASN A 759 -13.77 -17.58 -24.95
N GLN A 760 -13.21 -16.57 -25.61
CA GLN A 760 -13.04 -16.50 -27.08
C GLN A 760 -14.34 -16.44 -27.85
N SER A 761 -15.51 -16.33 -27.19
CA SER A 761 -16.83 -16.48 -27.82
C SER A 761 -17.25 -15.32 -28.70
N LEU A 762 -16.63 -14.15 -28.56
CA LEU A 762 -17.01 -12.95 -29.30
C LEU A 762 -16.22 -12.78 -30.60
N SER A 763 -15.27 -13.66 -30.87
CA SER A 763 -14.51 -13.69 -32.10
C SER A 763 -14.94 -14.87 -32.97
N ALA A 764 -14.69 -14.75 -34.29
CA ALA A 764 -14.86 -15.87 -35.19
C ALA A 764 -13.95 -17.03 -34.76
N GLN A 765 -14.26 -18.24 -35.21
CA GLN A 765 -13.52 -19.42 -34.81
C GLN A 765 -12.04 -19.35 -35.18
N ASP A 766 -11.69 -18.67 -36.24
CA ASP A 766 -10.29 -18.43 -36.64
C ASP A 766 -9.72 -17.12 -36.11
N GLY A 767 -10.44 -16.44 -35.23
CA GLY A 767 -9.99 -15.21 -34.60
C GLY A 767 -10.32 -13.95 -35.38
N GLY A 768 -10.16 -12.81 -34.75
CA GLY A 768 -10.36 -11.52 -35.38
C GLY A 768 -9.06 -10.82 -35.70
N SER A 769 -9.05 -9.98 -36.72
CA SER A 769 -7.89 -9.15 -37.03
C SER A 769 -7.97 -7.78 -36.33
N ILE A 770 -9.14 -7.40 -35.86
CA ILE A 770 -9.37 -6.13 -35.14
C ILE A 770 -10.23 -6.42 -33.90
N TYR A 771 -9.91 -5.77 -32.79
CA TYR A 771 -10.82 -5.75 -31.65
C TYR A 771 -10.80 -4.39 -30.98
N ASN A 772 -11.88 -4.07 -30.30
CA ASN A 772 -11.92 -2.95 -29.38
C ASN A 772 -12.70 -3.33 -28.14
N LYS A 773 -12.36 -2.68 -27.04
CA LYS A 773 -12.91 -2.97 -25.74
C LYS A 773 -12.90 -1.71 -24.88
N TYR A 774 -13.99 -1.49 -24.15
CA TYR A 774 -14.10 -0.41 -23.17
C TYR A 774 -14.54 -1.01 -21.86
N SER A 775 -14.02 -0.45 -20.77
CA SER A 775 -14.37 -0.92 -19.43
C SER A 775 -14.48 0.28 -18.49
N LEU A 776 -15.51 0.26 -17.65
CA LEU A 776 -15.68 1.22 -16.57
C LEU A 776 -15.83 0.40 -15.30
N GLU A 777 -14.87 0.52 -14.39
CA GLU A 777 -14.78 -0.30 -13.20
C GLU A 777 -14.77 0.61 -11.98
N LEU A 778 -15.56 0.24 -10.97
CA LEU A 778 -15.64 0.95 -9.71
C LEU A 778 -15.11 0.01 -8.63
N ARG A 779 -14.08 0.44 -7.90
CA ARG A 779 -13.34 -0.38 -6.96
C ARG A 779 -13.46 0.16 -5.54
N TYR A 780 -13.62 -0.72 -4.57
CA TYR A 780 -13.70 -0.39 -3.15
C TYR A 780 -12.86 -1.36 -2.32
N PRO A 781 -11.92 -0.85 -1.47
CA PRO A 781 -11.05 -1.76 -0.71
C PRO A 781 -11.71 -2.32 0.54
N UNK A 782 -11.50 -3.52 0.49
CA UNK A 782 -11.92 -4.19 1.57
C UNK A 782 -10.95 -4.09 2.62
N SER A 783 -9.61 -4.49 2.37
CA SER A 783 -8.41 -4.41 3.20
C SER A 783 -7.19 -4.14 2.31
N LEU A 784 -6.33 -3.21 2.72
CA LEU A 784 -5.06 -2.94 2.02
C LEU A 784 -3.86 -3.27 2.92
N GLY A 785 -3.99 -4.26 3.81
CA GLY A 785 -2.96 -4.66 4.76
C GLY A 785 -1.77 -5.37 4.13
N GLU A 786 -0.73 -5.56 4.93
CA GLU A 786 0.53 -6.15 4.48
C GLU A 786 0.37 -7.61 4.05
N GLN A 787 -0.45 -8.38 4.76
CA GLN A 787 -0.58 -9.82 4.51
C GLN A 787 -1.50 -10.13 3.34
N ALA A 788 -2.48 -9.26 3.10
CA ALA A 788 -3.42 -9.44 2.00
C ALA A 788 -4.08 -8.11 1.65
N LYS A 789 -4.25 -7.89 0.35
CA LYS A 789 -5.02 -6.76 -0.15
C LYS A 789 -6.29 -7.31 -0.80
N ILE A 790 -7.43 -6.85 -0.35
CA ILE A 790 -8.73 -7.33 -0.81
C ILE A 790 -9.56 -6.14 -1.23
N PHE A 791 -10.09 -6.17 -2.44
CA PHE A 791 -11.03 -5.14 -2.88
C PHE A 791 -12.14 -5.74 -3.71
N ALA A 792 -13.30 -5.13 -3.63
CA ALA A 792 -14.46 -5.45 -4.43
C ALA A 792 -14.55 -4.51 -5.61
N LEU A 793 -15.22 -4.93 -6.66
CA LEU A 793 -15.40 -4.10 -7.83
C LEU A 793 -16.76 -4.38 -8.48
N THR A 794 -17.24 -3.39 -9.19
CA THR A 794 -18.33 -3.54 -10.15
C THR A 794 -17.82 -3.03 -11.49
N PHE A 795 -18.36 -3.55 -12.57
CA PHE A 795 -17.90 -3.17 -13.90
C PHE A 795 -19.02 -3.13 -14.92
N ILE A 796 -18.83 -2.30 -15.92
CA ILE A 796 -19.55 -2.29 -17.18
C ILE A 796 -18.51 -2.42 -18.26
N GLU A 797 -18.68 -3.37 -19.18
CA GLU A 797 -17.74 -3.59 -20.27
C GLU A 797 -18.48 -3.70 -21.59
N GLY A 798 -17.77 -3.39 -22.65
CA GLY A 798 -18.28 -3.59 -24.00
C GLY A 798 -17.13 -3.72 -24.98
N GLY A 799 -17.29 -4.57 -25.96
CA GLY A 799 -16.28 -4.76 -26.98
C GLY A 799 -16.79 -5.59 -28.15
N SER A 800 -15.98 -5.66 -29.18
CA SER A 800 -16.27 -6.46 -30.37
C SER A 800 -15.01 -6.86 -31.08
N SER A 801 -15.12 -7.90 -31.88
CA SER A 801 -14.07 -8.42 -32.73
C SER A 801 -14.50 -8.36 -34.18
N TYR A 802 -13.58 -8.03 -35.08
CA TYR A 802 -13.86 -7.80 -36.48
C TYR A 802 -12.79 -8.50 -37.33
N ASN A 803 -13.16 -8.82 -38.57
CA ASN A 803 -12.26 -9.48 -39.53
C ASN A 803 -11.68 -8.52 -40.57
N SER A 804 -12.20 -7.29 -40.67
CA SER A 804 -11.69 -6.31 -41.63
C SER A 804 -11.95 -4.88 -41.16
N PHE A 805 -11.19 -3.94 -41.72
CA PHE A 805 -11.42 -2.50 -41.47
C PHE A 805 -12.80 -2.03 -41.95
N ARG A 806 -13.33 -2.62 -42.99
CA ARG A 806 -14.66 -2.27 -43.48
C ARG A 806 -15.75 -2.57 -42.43
N ASP A 807 -15.61 -3.65 -41.70
CA ASP A 807 -16.57 -4.06 -40.69
C ASP A 807 -16.40 -3.33 -39.38
N PHE A 808 -15.26 -2.65 -39.19
CA PHE A 808 -14.91 -2.06 -37.90
C PHE A 808 -15.84 -0.88 -37.57
N ASP A 809 -16.49 -0.97 -36.43
CA ASP A 809 -17.30 0.09 -35.81
C ASP A 809 -17.05 0.11 -34.31
N PRO A 810 -16.34 1.13 -33.82
CA PRO A 810 -15.93 1.13 -32.38
C PRO A 810 -17.10 1.28 -31.43
N PHE A 811 -18.31 1.51 -31.88
CA PHE A 811 -19.50 1.66 -31.06
C PHE A 811 -20.48 0.49 -31.15
N GLN A 812 -20.19 -0.51 -31.95
CA GLN A 812 -20.99 -1.73 -32.06
C GLN A 812 -20.46 -2.75 -31.04
N LEU A 813 -21.01 -2.71 -29.82
CA LEU A 813 -20.41 -3.37 -28.67
C LEU A 813 -21.25 -4.54 -28.18
N LYS A 814 -20.59 -5.63 -27.81
CA LYS A 814 -21.16 -6.69 -26.97
C LYS A 814 -20.98 -6.24 -25.54
N ARG A 815 -22.08 -6.00 -24.83
CA ARG A 815 -22.08 -5.29 -23.54
C ARG A 815 -22.25 -6.28 -22.38
N SER A 816 -21.64 -5.95 -21.26
CA SER A 816 -21.78 -6.74 -20.03
C SER A 816 -21.67 -5.85 -18.80
N ALA A 817 -22.08 -6.39 -17.67
CA ALA A 817 -21.93 -5.75 -16.38
C ALA A 817 -21.83 -6.83 -15.30
N GLY A 818 -21.21 -6.49 -14.22
CA GLY A 818 -21.03 -7.49 -13.16
C GLY A 818 -20.37 -7.03 -11.87
N UNK A 819 -19.99 -7.93 -11.08
CA UNK A 819 -19.37 -7.74 -9.84
C UNK A 819 -18.19 -8.62 -9.75
N GLY A 820 -17.32 -8.30 -8.78
CA GLY A 820 -16.16 -9.14 -8.59
C GLY A 820 -15.39 -8.81 -7.32
N VAL A 821 -14.47 -9.70 -6.98
CA VAL A 821 -13.60 -9.54 -5.82
C VAL A 821 -12.16 -9.84 -6.25
N ARG A 822 -11.22 -9.06 -5.72
CA ARG A 822 -9.78 -9.28 -5.92
C ARG A 822 -9.11 -9.52 -4.58
N LEU A 823 -8.19 -10.49 -4.56
CA LEU A 823 -7.36 -10.80 -3.40
C LEU A 823 -5.92 -10.84 -3.87
N PHE A 824 -5.08 -10.03 -3.26
CA PHE A 824 -3.63 -10.06 -3.50
C PHE A 824 -2.94 -10.49 -2.23
N MET A 825 -2.16 -11.57 -2.31
CA MET A 825 -1.26 -12.01 -1.25
C MET A 825 0.16 -11.99 -1.78
N PRO A 826 1.12 -11.40 -1.06
CA PRO A 826 2.48 -11.26 -1.62
C PRO A 826 3.12 -12.56 -2.10
N GLN A 827 2.84 -13.70 -1.44
CA GLN A 827 3.41 -14.99 -1.85
C GLN A 827 2.71 -15.61 -3.07
N PHE A 828 1.40 -15.34 -3.28
CA PHE A 828 0.58 -16.03 -4.29
C PHE A 828 0.15 -15.14 -5.46
N GLY A 829 0.31 -13.86 -5.30
CA GLY A 829 -0.10 -12.90 -6.33
C GLY A 829 -1.63 -12.67 -6.38
N UNK A 830 -2.32 -12.36 -7.42
CA UNK A 830 -3.59 -11.93 -7.56
C UNK A 830 -4.48 -13.05 -7.81
N LEU A 831 -5.39 -12.99 -7.19
CA LEU A 831 -6.53 -13.91 -7.40
C LEU A 831 -7.80 -13.10 -7.58
N GLY A 832 -8.68 -13.56 -8.43
CA GLY A 832 -9.96 -12.86 -8.62
C GLY A 832 -11.10 -13.78 -9.01
N ILE A 833 -12.31 -13.40 -8.63
CA ILE A 833 -13.56 -14.02 -9.10
C ILE A 833 -14.47 -12.89 -9.56
N ASP A 834 -14.97 -13.00 -10.78
CA ASP A 834 -15.94 -12.05 -11.36
C ASP A 834 -17.20 -12.80 -11.80
N PHE A 835 -18.34 -12.17 -11.62
CA PHE A 835 -19.64 -12.62 -12.13
C PHE A 835 -20.14 -11.54 -13.07
N GLY A 836 -20.33 -11.94 -14.30
CA GLY A 836 -20.78 -10.97 -15.30
C GLY A 836 -21.97 -11.44 -16.16
N UNK A 837 -22.76 -10.57 -16.51
CA UNK A 837 -23.86 -10.82 -17.25
C UNK A 837 -23.67 -10.20 -18.58
N GLY A 838 -23.73 -11.02 -19.59
CA GLY A 838 -23.66 -10.61 -20.99
C GLY A 838 -25.05 -10.26 -21.53
N PHE A 839 -25.18 -9.03 -22.01
CA PHE A 839 -26.49 -8.50 -22.44
C PHE A 839 -26.81 -8.76 -23.91
N ASP A 840 -25.83 -9.23 -24.67
CA ASP A 840 -25.97 -9.41 -26.12
C ASP A 840 -25.73 -10.87 -26.47
N PRO A 841 -26.22 -11.34 -27.61
CA PRO A 841 -25.94 -12.71 -28.02
C PRO A 841 -24.47 -12.87 -28.43
N VAL A 842 -23.89 -14.04 -28.13
CA VAL A 842 -22.61 -14.40 -28.75
C VAL A 842 -22.84 -14.70 -30.23
N PRO A 843 -21.85 -14.53 -31.10
CA PRO A 843 -22.03 -14.85 -32.52
C PRO A 843 -22.55 -16.28 -32.73
N GLY A 844 -23.60 -16.41 -33.56
CA GLY A 844 -24.26 -17.66 -33.79
C GLY A 844 -25.42 -17.96 -32.89
N GLN A 845 -25.64 -17.15 -31.84
CA GLN A 845 -26.79 -17.29 -30.95
C GLN A 845 -27.80 -16.19 -31.21
N SER A 846 -29.06 -16.41 -30.86
CA SER A 846 -30.14 -15.46 -31.08
C SER A 846 -30.61 -14.77 -29.82
N THR A 847 -30.24 -15.29 -28.66
CA THR A 847 -30.63 -14.73 -27.34
C THR A 847 -29.42 -14.21 -26.58
N LYS A 848 -29.65 -13.26 -25.67
CA LYS A 848 -28.58 -12.71 -24.81
C LYS A 848 -27.89 -13.84 -24.03
N HIS A 849 -26.61 -13.68 -23.79
CA HIS A 849 -25.82 -14.75 -23.17
C HIS A 849 -26.19 -15.03 -21.72
N GLY A 850 -26.32 -13.99 -20.87
CA GLY A 850 -26.61 -14.17 -19.46
C GLY A 850 -25.34 -14.25 -18.61
N TRP A 851 -25.43 -14.94 -17.47
CA TRP A 851 -24.36 -14.91 -16.45
C TRP A 851 -23.22 -15.87 -16.76
N GLU A 852 -21.99 -15.39 -16.48
CA GLU A 852 -20.75 -16.16 -16.52
C GLU A 852 -19.94 -15.90 -15.26
N THR A 853 -19.26 -16.94 -14.78
CA THR A 853 -18.30 -16.84 -13.67
C THR A 853 -16.89 -16.90 -14.22
N HIS A 854 -16.04 -15.98 -13.78
CA HIS A 854 -14.66 -15.89 -14.27
C HIS A 854 -13.68 -15.98 -13.12
N PHE A 855 -12.60 -16.71 -13.31
CA PHE A 855 -11.51 -16.83 -12.36
C PHE A 855 -10.27 -16.19 -12.95
N ILE A 856 -9.53 -15.43 -12.14
CA ILE A 856 -8.34 -14.68 -12.57
C ILE A 856 -7.19 -15.06 -11.63
N PHE A 857 -6.05 -15.47 -12.21
CA PHE A 857 -4.86 -15.85 -11.46
C PHE A 857 -3.64 -15.13 -12.00
N GLY A 858 -2.83 -14.59 -11.10
CA GLY A 858 -1.50 -14.11 -11.41
C GLY A 858 -1.40 -13.02 -12.47
N GLN A 859 -2.49 -12.37 -12.79
CA GLN A 859 -2.51 -11.28 -13.76
C GLN A 859 -2.48 -9.92 -13.05
N ASN A 860 -2.01 -8.92 -13.75
CA ASN A 860 -2.11 -7.55 -13.25
C ASN A 860 -3.57 -7.09 -13.31
N PHE A 861 -4.01 -6.54 -12.22
CA PHE A 861 -5.41 -6.13 -12.09
C PHE A 861 -5.67 -4.73 -12.65
#